data_a349d551c4a181cfdd2f2b54f911e2db
#
_entry.id   a349d551c4a181cfdd2f2b54f911e2db
#
_cell.length_a   1.000
_cell.length_b   1.000
_cell.length_c   1.000
_cell.angle_alpha   90.00
_cell.angle_beta   90.00
_cell.angle_gamma   90.00
#
_symmetry.space_group_name_H-M   'P 1'
#
loop_
_entity.id
_entity.type
_entity.pdbx_description
1 polymer ?
#
loop_
_entity_poly.entity_id
_entity_poly.type
_entity_poly.pdbx_seq_one_letter_code
_entity_poly.pdbx_strand_id
1 'polypeptide(L)'
;MADLKKKEVSRSRMAEFPAGTPLRSGDEFPTEDIICEALENKSFERLNNCLVIASSDEHDMRFINEETLNIYFRDDVWTNRYVRTHIGETLRTVNFSGIRDPELRLEAKIISASLLWIVGRTAKTQSLIRKCANIVAGARIIESMGYRSLFQLRFPLVRNAFIVKMKEEDEHGRKRSERTLRNYFMDLADISLTGHTRLRKYGYFPDISFDSYNSVDDSNQTYCMPFSLMMSVWEGLITELDAEISDFDFDGFSRLCAIINGFYDSPYYTSMLEARKRGTAKSIPDYRAAYYYNIVAGEIRALFATLGPGMQGWFSVHKNKRWRSDFIGVDHIKLNTWHFELTLKVMNVIQAMSGMRHSEVLGVMHGSLIYDGDILGLRSVLHKFAPEGGSHEDWVVCRYVEKPFQHLRRINQIMTGLDGKTLDNVPLSLNIRSWFSEQKLSFMGTQRQTEWAKKFVKRHHLFIRRDHIDEFRLLNPNIRDDERVAMEIREGAFWPLRTHQFRRSLAVHLRRLDLISTNDLIRQFKHLIRGMTEWYMSGALNASHFSRAIPQAFAAEIERVDTVLSASRAVSYQHEGLLYGEGGKLLMSQRGGHLHQMTFPTLKKAMSMAKRGGQKLVSLGNGFYCMNGHDCEFKAVVQSASCNPGCENMLAGADSVPVWKRRMAHYDNLLEIAVRNNAPQADRDFLMLERDFYADAVRFFEKDE
;
A
#
# COMPACT_ATOMS: atom_id res chain seq x y z
N MET A 1 10.94 -5.34 41.74
CA MET A 1 9.66 -5.39 40.99
C MET A 1 9.46 -4.19 40.03
N ALA A 2 9.78 -2.95 40.44
CA ALA A 2 9.68 -1.78 39.53
C ALA A 2 10.66 -1.84 38.34
N ASP A 3 11.87 -2.34 38.52
CA ASP A 3 12.88 -2.48 37.46
C ASP A 3 12.56 -3.62 36.47
N LEU A 4 11.93 -4.69 36.93
CA LEU A 4 11.44 -5.75 36.06
C LEU A 4 10.27 -5.27 35.20
N LYS A 5 9.34 -4.51 35.75
CA LYS A 5 8.26 -3.88 34.96
C LYS A 5 8.78 -2.83 33.98
N LYS A 6 9.82 -2.06 34.32
CA LYS A 6 10.46 -1.13 33.38
C LYS A 6 11.18 -1.86 32.24
N LYS A 7 11.86 -2.97 32.51
CA LYS A 7 12.48 -3.83 31.50
C LYS A 7 11.42 -4.53 30.61
N GLU A 8 10.29 -4.97 31.17
CA GLU A 8 9.20 -5.55 30.38
C GLU A 8 8.50 -4.51 29.52
N VAL A 9 8.28 -3.30 30.03
CA VAL A 9 7.70 -2.17 29.23
C VAL A 9 8.64 -1.72 28.12
N SER A 10 9.95 -1.73 28.34
CA SER A 10 10.92 -1.48 27.29
C SER A 10 10.94 -2.60 26.24
N ARG A 11 10.88 -3.87 26.67
CA ARG A 11 10.79 -5.04 25.77
C ARG A 11 9.49 -5.09 24.96
N SER A 12 8.33 -4.74 25.55
CA SER A 12 7.06 -4.71 24.82
C SER A 12 7.02 -3.58 23.76
N ARG A 13 7.76 -2.49 23.98
CA ARG A 13 7.90 -1.40 23.00
C ARG A 13 8.87 -1.73 21.86
N MET A 14 9.78 -2.67 22.07
CA MET A 14 10.68 -3.18 21.04
C MET A 14 10.00 -4.12 20.05
N ALA A 15 8.83 -4.68 20.41
CA ALA A 15 7.97 -5.42 19.49
C ALA A 15 7.29 -4.53 18.42
N GLU A 16 7.45 -3.20 18.51
CA GLU A 16 6.98 -2.25 17.47
C GLU A 16 8.00 -2.05 16.34
N PHE A 17 9.24 -2.47 16.51
CA PHE A 17 10.18 -2.69 15.41
C PHE A 17 10.05 -4.16 14.96
N PRO A 18 10.29 -4.48 13.68
CA PRO A 18 10.03 -5.82 13.15
C PRO A 18 10.51 -6.90 14.13
N ALA A 19 9.59 -7.71 14.61
CA ALA A 19 9.87 -8.79 15.52
C ALA A 19 10.90 -9.70 14.86
N GLY A 20 12.09 -9.82 15.43
CA GLY A 20 13.08 -10.75 14.92
C GLY A 20 14.53 -10.36 15.09
N THR A 21 14.84 -9.10 15.44
CA THR A 21 16.25 -8.77 15.68
C THR A 21 16.66 -9.29 17.05
N PRO A 22 17.53 -10.33 17.14
CA PRO A 22 18.12 -10.69 18.40
C PRO A 22 19.03 -9.52 18.79
N LEU A 23 18.59 -8.71 19.75
CA LEU A 23 19.42 -7.69 20.36
C LEU A 23 20.67 -8.38 20.91
N ARG A 24 21.82 -7.87 20.53
CA ARG A 24 23.04 -8.29 21.17
C ARG A 24 22.94 -7.97 22.65
N SER A 25 23.37 -8.90 23.52
CA SER A 25 23.47 -8.65 24.95
C SER A 25 24.37 -7.43 25.17
N GLY A 26 23.75 -6.30 25.53
CA GLY A 26 24.47 -5.04 25.76
C GLY A 26 24.01 -3.83 24.94
N ASP A 27 23.13 -4.00 23.93
CA ASP A 27 22.58 -2.85 23.20
C ASP A 27 21.68 -1.98 24.11
N GLU A 28 21.98 -0.70 24.19
CA GLU A 28 21.17 0.30 24.89
C GLU A 28 20.42 1.17 23.87
N PHE A 29 19.25 1.66 24.28
CA PHE A 29 18.41 2.56 23.47
C PHE A 29 18.33 3.93 24.13
N PRO A 30 18.06 5.00 23.38
CA PRO A 30 17.97 6.37 23.92
C PRO A 30 16.71 6.55 24.78
N THR A 31 16.69 5.94 25.97
CA THR A 31 15.62 6.11 26.95
C THR A 31 15.63 7.52 27.54
N GLU A 32 14.51 7.92 28.16
CA GLU A 32 14.44 9.22 28.83
C GLU A 32 15.51 9.38 29.93
N ASP A 33 15.80 8.29 30.67
CA ASP A 33 16.82 8.30 31.72
C ASP A 33 18.23 8.56 31.14
N ILE A 34 18.60 7.87 30.06
CA ILE A 34 19.90 8.05 29.40
C ILE A 34 20.06 9.46 28.84
N ILE A 35 18.99 10.00 28.21
CA ILE A 35 19.03 11.34 27.65
C ILE A 35 19.14 12.37 28.77
N CYS A 36 18.38 12.23 29.86
CA CYS A 36 18.46 13.13 31.02
C CYS A 36 19.83 13.06 31.66
N GLU A 37 20.39 11.87 31.84
CA GLU A 37 21.75 11.68 32.39
C GLU A 37 22.80 12.42 31.53
N ALA A 38 22.71 12.26 30.20
CA ALA A 38 23.62 12.93 29.29
C ALA A 38 23.54 14.45 29.36
N LEU A 39 22.34 15.01 29.50
CA LEU A 39 22.11 16.43 29.62
C LEU A 39 22.56 17.01 30.99
N GLU A 40 22.31 16.26 32.08
CA GLU A 40 22.72 16.68 33.44
C GLU A 40 24.24 16.69 33.59
N ASN A 41 24.88 15.63 33.12
CA ASN A 41 26.33 15.45 33.26
C ASN A 41 27.13 16.12 32.13
N LYS A 42 26.46 16.65 31.09
CA LYS A 42 27.10 17.16 29.87
C LYS A 42 28.03 16.13 29.21
N SER A 43 27.72 14.85 29.36
CA SER A 43 28.47 13.72 28.84
C SER A 43 27.57 12.87 27.90
N PHE A 44 27.90 12.86 26.63
CA PHE A 44 27.07 12.25 25.60
C PHE A 44 27.62 10.88 25.12
N GLU A 45 28.67 10.35 25.75
CA GLU A 45 29.32 9.11 25.28
C GLU A 45 28.36 7.91 25.29
N ARG A 46 27.66 7.70 26.41
CA ARG A 46 26.67 6.64 26.54
C ARG A 46 25.52 6.81 25.56
N LEU A 47 24.97 8.03 25.43
CA LEU A 47 23.89 8.33 24.50
C LEU A 47 24.33 8.13 23.05
N ASN A 48 25.55 8.54 22.69
CA ASN A 48 26.11 8.35 21.34
C ASN A 48 26.22 6.87 20.92
N ASN A 49 26.38 5.97 21.88
CA ASN A 49 26.44 4.54 21.66
C ASN A 49 25.05 3.86 21.71
N CYS A 50 23.98 4.57 22.02
CA CYS A 50 22.63 4.03 21.95
C CYS A 50 22.21 3.72 20.51
N LEU A 51 21.60 2.56 20.34
CA LEU A 51 21.02 2.11 19.09
C LEU A 51 19.72 2.86 18.82
N VAL A 52 19.62 3.54 17.69
CA VAL A 52 18.41 4.29 17.30
C VAL A 52 17.54 3.47 16.34
N ILE A 53 18.15 2.80 15.38
CA ILE A 53 17.47 1.94 14.42
C ILE A 53 18.26 0.65 14.32
N ALA A 54 17.61 -0.47 14.70
CA ALA A 54 18.16 -1.81 14.54
C ALA A 54 17.82 -2.35 13.16
N SER A 55 18.77 -3.00 12.51
CA SER A 55 18.49 -3.78 11.31
C SER A 55 17.87 -5.13 11.71
N SER A 56 16.90 -5.60 10.93
CA SER A 56 16.26 -6.90 11.14
C SER A 56 16.90 -7.95 10.24
N ASP A 57 17.44 -9.01 10.83
CA ASP A 57 18.07 -10.12 10.09
C ASP A 57 17.05 -10.96 9.30
N GLU A 58 15.79 -11.03 9.74
CA GLU A 58 14.80 -11.93 9.12
C GLU A 58 13.96 -11.29 8.00
N HIS A 59 13.75 -9.98 8.04
CA HIS A 59 12.85 -9.33 7.06
C HIS A 59 13.55 -8.87 5.79
N ASP A 60 14.86 -8.80 5.78
CA ASP A 60 15.59 -8.01 4.81
C ASP A 60 16.40 -8.77 3.78
N MET A 61 16.57 -10.06 3.94
CA MET A 61 17.25 -10.89 2.93
C MET A 61 16.58 -10.80 1.54
N ARG A 62 15.31 -10.41 1.47
CA ARG A 62 14.58 -10.19 0.22
C ARG A 62 14.76 -8.80 -0.37
N PHE A 63 15.20 -7.81 0.42
CA PHE A 63 15.25 -6.41 0.02
C PHE A 63 16.64 -5.79 -0.03
N ILE A 64 17.60 -6.37 0.68
CA ILE A 64 18.92 -5.75 0.88
C ILE A 64 20.00 -6.82 0.77
N ASN A 65 20.86 -6.64 -0.20
CA ASN A 65 22.08 -7.43 -0.37
C ASN A 65 23.30 -6.70 0.23
N GLU A 66 23.12 -5.91 1.25
CA GLU A 66 24.16 -5.15 1.89
C GLU A 66 24.15 -5.46 3.39
N GLU A 67 25.31 -5.36 4.01
CA GLU A 67 25.48 -5.58 5.44
C GLU A 67 24.41 -4.88 6.25
N THR A 68 23.83 -5.60 7.21
CA THR A 68 22.88 -5.07 8.18
C THR A 68 23.58 -4.01 9.00
N LEU A 69 23.23 -2.76 8.80
CA LEU A 69 23.83 -1.63 9.50
C LEU A 69 22.90 -1.15 10.62
N ASN A 70 23.37 -1.30 11.85
CA ASN A 70 22.78 -0.63 12.99
C ASN A 70 23.07 0.86 12.92
N ILE A 71 22.08 1.69 13.23
CA ILE A 71 22.21 3.15 13.27
C ILE A 71 22.20 3.59 14.72
N TYR A 72 23.25 4.27 15.12
CA TYR A 72 23.44 4.76 16.48
C TYR A 72 23.12 6.26 16.58
N PHE A 73 22.92 6.74 17.81
CA PHE A 73 22.63 8.15 18.04
C PHE A 73 23.74 9.08 17.53
N ARG A 74 25.00 8.67 17.58
CA ARG A 74 26.14 9.42 17.02
C ARG A 74 26.05 9.66 15.52
N ASP A 75 25.36 8.77 14.77
CA ASP A 75 25.31 8.85 13.31
C ASP A 75 24.46 10.04 12.88
N ASP A 76 24.93 10.78 11.87
CA ASP A 76 24.20 11.94 11.34
C ASP A 76 23.16 11.57 10.27
N VAL A 77 23.10 10.31 9.87
CA VAL A 77 22.16 9.83 8.85
C VAL A 77 21.34 8.67 9.41
N TRP A 78 20.05 8.91 9.61
CA TRP A 78 19.08 7.89 10.04
C TRP A 78 18.14 7.54 8.88
N THR A 79 17.98 6.26 8.59
CA THR A 79 17.16 5.81 7.47
C THR A 79 16.33 4.58 7.83
N ASN A 80 15.11 4.49 7.27
CA ASN A 80 14.31 3.28 7.37
C ASN A 80 14.68 2.21 6.33
N ARG A 81 15.82 2.38 5.63
CA ARG A 81 16.25 1.45 4.58
C ARG A 81 16.34 0.00 5.08
N TYR A 82 16.76 -0.18 6.34
CA TYR A 82 17.03 -1.48 6.95
C TYR A 82 15.88 -2.01 7.82
N VAL A 83 14.78 -1.27 7.93
CA VAL A 83 13.61 -1.61 8.76
C VAL A 83 12.29 -1.52 7.99
N ARG A 84 12.34 -1.69 6.67
CA ARG A 84 11.14 -1.70 5.86
C ARG A 84 10.29 -2.91 6.15
N THR A 85 9.02 -2.70 6.40
CA THR A 85 8.04 -3.74 6.66
C THR A 85 7.38 -4.29 5.40
N HIS A 86 7.44 -3.55 4.28
CA HIS A 86 6.85 -3.97 3.01
C HIS A 86 7.46 -3.23 1.80
N ILE A 87 7.29 -3.79 0.60
CA ILE A 87 7.86 -3.30 -0.66
C ILE A 87 7.40 -1.88 -1.01
N GLY A 88 6.14 -1.54 -0.71
CA GLY A 88 5.57 -0.21 -0.99
C GLY A 88 5.98 0.87 0.01
N GLU A 89 6.77 0.54 1.01
CA GLU A 89 7.21 1.51 2.01
C GLU A 89 8.22 2.49 1.40
N THR A 90 7.93 3.78 1.58
CA THR A 90 8.80 4.84 1.05
C THR A 90 10.12 4.88 1.81
N LEU A 91 11.22 4.77 1.08
CA LEU A 91 12.55 5.02 1.65
C LEU A 91 12.64 6.47 2.12
N ARG A 92 12.97 6.66 3.38
CA ARG A 92 13.20 7.97 3.99
C ARG A 92 14.54 8.01 4.69
N THR A 93 15.20 9.14 4.53
CA THR A 93 16.47 9.42 5.17
C THR A 93 16.38 10.76 5.90
N VAL A 94 16.80 10.75 7.15
CA VAL A 94 16.95 11.94 7.99
C VAL A 94 18.45 12.25 8.04
N ASN A 95 18.84 13.42 7.56
CA ASN A 95 20.24 13.84 7.55
C ASN A 95 20.43 15.07 8.44
N PHE A 96 21.01 14.85 9.60
CA PHE A 96 21.29 15.90 10.59
C PHE A 96 22.52 16.76 10.25
N SER A 97 23.44 16.28 9.40
CA SER A 97 24.66 17.01 9.05
C SER A 97 24.39 18.37 8.37
N GLY A 98 23.19 18.53 7.80
CA GLY A 98 22.76 19.79 7.19
C GLY A 98 22.41 20.90 8.20
N ILE A 99 22.37 20.62 9.52
CA ILE A 99 22.28 21.60 10.59
C ILE A 99 23.71 21.91 11.02
N ARG A 100 24.14 23.16 10.85
CA ARG A 100 25.55 23.57 11.08
C ARG A 100 25.82 23.77 12.57
N ASP A 101 24.87 24.40 13.27
CA ASP A 101 24.98 24.63 14.71
C ASP A 101 24.92 23.27 15.46
N PRO A 102 25.97 22.94 16.26
CA PRO A 102 26.04 21.64 16.94
C PRO A 102 25.00 21.47 18.04
N GLU A 103 24.61 22.55 18.72
CA GLU A 103 23.61 22.52 19.80
C GLU A 103 22.21 22.26 19.21
N LEU A 104 21.86 22.98 18.15
CA LEU A 104 20.60 22.77 17.43
C LEU A 104 20.54 21.38 16.77
N ARG A 105 21.67 20.87 16.26
CA ARG A 105 21.77 19.51 15.72
C ARG A 105 21.51 18.47 16.82
N LEU A 106 22.13 18.64 17.99
CA LEU A 106 21.92 17.78 19.15
C LEU A 106 20.45 17.83 19.61
N GLU A 107 19.86 19.02 19.70
CA GLU A 107 18.44 19.19 20.03
C GLU A 107 17.55 18.43 19.05
N ALA A 108 17.77 18.58 17.75
CA ALA A 108 17.00 17.88 16.72
C ALA A 108 17.15 16.35 16.82
N LYS A 109 18.35 15.83 17.14
CA LYS A 109 18.59 14.40 17.38
C LYS A 109 17.87 13.90 18.63
N ILE A 110 17.93 14.62 19.75
CA ILE A 110 17.24 14.28 21.00
C ILE A 110 15.72 14.23 20.79
N ILE A 111 15.15 15.25 20.15
CA ILE A 111 13.72 15.30 19.84
C ILE A 111 13.34 14.10 18.95
N SER A 112 14.12 13.81 17.92
CA SER A 112 13.88 12.70 17.01
C SER A 112 13.99 11.34 17.69
N ALA A 113 15.00 11.13 18.52
CA ALA A 113 15.17 9.90 19.32
C ALA A 113 14.01 9.72 20.31
N SER A 114 13.58 10.81 20.93
CA SER A 114 12.44 10.79 21.85
C SER A 114 11.14 10.42 21.16
N LEU A 115 10.89 10.88 19.93
CA LEU A 115 9.75 10.48 19.13
C LEU A 115 9.80 8.98 18.80
N LEU A 116 10.98 8.45 18.53
CA LEU A 116 11.15 7.04 18.20
C LEU A 116 11.02 6.13 19.42
N TRP A 117 11.55 6.51 20.57
CA TRP A 117 11.75 5.61 21.69
C TRP A 117 10.99 5.95 22.97
N ILE A 118 10.72 7.23 23.25
CA ILE A 118 10.10 7.66 24.51
C ILE A 118 8.59 7.85 24.32
N VAL A 119 8.24 8.62 23.31
CA VAL A 119 6.85 8.97 23.04
C VAL A 119 6.05 7.78 22.56
N GLY A 120 6.71 6.83 22.11
CA GLY A 120 6.33 5.49 21.64
C GLY A 120 4.93 5.21 21.35
N ARG A 121 4.58 4.72 20.28
CA ARG A 121 3.30 4.46 20.11
C ARG A 121 2.87 3.75 18.93
N THR A 122 1.71 3.58 18.73
CA THR A 122 0.87 3.13 17.63
C THR A 122 1.23 3.66 16.21
N ALA A 123 2.13 4.64 16.11
CA ALA A 123 2.57 5.19 14.83
C ALA A 123 3.67 4.32 14.19
N LYS A 124 3.47 3.95 12.91
CA LYS A 124 4.44 3.15 12.14
C LYS A 124 5.78 3.87 12.02
N THR A 125 6.87 3.12 12.04
CA THR A 125 8.25 3.62 11.91
C THR A 125 8.42 4.62 10.76
N GLN A 126 7.81 4.35 9.60
CA GLN A 126 7.81 5.27 8.46
C GLN A 126 7.23 6.67 8.80
N SER A 127 6.17 6.72 9.60
CA SER A 127 5.56 7.99 10.01
C SER A 127 6.46 8.72 11.00
N LEU A 128 7.12 8.01 11.90
CA LEU A 128 8.07 8.58 12.85
C LEU A 128 9.30 9.13 12.15
N ILE A 129 9.90 8.38 11.24
CA ILE A 129 11.06 8.85 10.44
C ILE A 129 10.68 10.07 9.58
N ARG A 130 9.44 10.14 9.05
CA ARG A 130 8.95 11.34 8.37
C ARG A 130 8.90 12.55 9.32
N LYS A 131 8.40 12.36 10.54
CA LYS A 131 8.38 13.42 11.56
C LYS A 131 9.80 13.90 11.89
N CYS A 132 10.74 12.99 12.07
CA CYS A 132 12.14 13.33 12.28
C CYS A 132 12.71 14.16 11.11
N ALA A 133 12.41 13.80 9.86
CA ALA A 133 12.82 14.57 8.69
C ALA A 133 12.22 15.98 8.68
N ASN A 134 10.97 16.14 9.11
CA ASN A 134 10.32 17.45 9.23
C ASN A 134 10.92 18.29 10.36
N ILE A 135 11.32 17.67 11.48
CA ILE A 135 12.04 18.34 12.57
C ILE A 135 13.38 18.89 12.07
N VAL A 136 14.15 18.07 11.35
CA VAL A 136 15.44 18.52 10.78
C VAL A 136 15.23 19.67 9.80
N ALA A 137 14.21 19.62 8.97
CA ALA A 137 13.89 20.71 8.04
C ALA A 137 13.47 21.97 8.78
N GLY A 138 12.69 21.85 9.86
CA GLY A 138 12.34 22.96 10.75
C GLY A 138 13.58 23.57 11.42
N ALA A 139 14.48 22.73 11.92
CA ALA A 139 15.73 23.17 12.53
C ALA A 139 16.61 23.98 11.55
N ARG A 140 16.75 23.51 10.30
CA ARG A 140 17.50 24.25 9.27
C ARG A 140 16.92 25.63 8.97
N ILE A 141 15.59 25.76 9.00
CA ILE A 141 14.94 27.05 8.78
C ILE A 141 15.16 27.96 9.99
N ILE A 142 15.02 27.45 11.21
CA ILE A 142 15.30 28.20 12.43
C ILE A 142 16.76 28.67 12.42
N GLU A 143 17.71 27.84 12.05
CA GLU A 143 19.11 28.21 11.87
C GLU A 143 19.30 29.32 10.83
N SER A 144 18.62 29.23 9.69
CA SER A 144 18.67 30.25 8.63
C SER A 144 18.10 31.60 9.05
N MET A 145 17.26 31.61 10.09
CA MET A 145 16.73 32.83 10.73
C MET A 145 17.64 33.36 11.83
N GLY A 146 18.79 32.72 12.08
CA GLY A 146 19.75 33.12 13.10
C GLY A 146 19.48 32.62 14.53
N TYR A 147 18.52 31.69 14.69
CA TYR A 147 18.23 31.07 15.97
C TYR A 147 18.94 29.72 16.13
N ARG A 148 19.26 29.36 17.39
CA ARG A 148 20.03 28.17 17.75
C ARG A 148 19.20 27.08 18.45
N SER A 149 17.88 27.23 18.52
CA SER A 149 17.00 26.24 19.16
C SER A 149 15.60 26.30 18.58
N LEU A 150 14.98 25.15 18.38
CA LEU A 150 13.55 24.98 18.04
C LEU A 150 12.64 25.53 19.16
N PHE A 151 13.13 25.62 20.38
CA PHE A 151 12.42 26.21 21.51
C PHE A 151 11.98 27.67 21.27
N GLN A 152 12.64 28.38 20.36
CA GLN A 152 12.27 29.73 19.95
C GLN A 152 10.90 29.80 19.26
N LEU A 153 10.42 28.70 18.69
CA LEU A 153 9.09 28.63 18.06
C LEU A 153 7.92 28.83 19.03
N ARG A 154 8.16 28.77 20.36
CA ARG A 154 7.17 29.12 21.37
C ARG A 154 6.75 30.60 21.29
N PHE A 155 7.65 31.47 20.84
CA PHE A 155 7.39 32.89 20.74
C PHE A 155 6.59 33.21 19.47
N PRO A 156 5.43 33.88 19.57
CA PRO A 156 4.55 34.17 18.43
C PRO A 156 5.24 34.88 17.26
N LEU A 157 6.12 35.84 17.56
CA LEU A 157 6.86 36.59 16.53
C LEU A 157 7.80 35.68 15.73
N VAL A 158 8.56 34.83 16.42
CA VAL A 158 9.47 33.86 15.75
C VAL A 158 8.67 32.85 14.93
N ARG A 159 7.57 32.34 15.49
CA ARG A 159 6.69 31.39 14.84
C ARG A 159 6.05 31.99 13.58
N ASN A 160 5.58 33.23 13.62
CA ASN A 160 5.02 33.89 12.44
C ASN A 160 6.08 34.11 11.36
N ALA A 161 7.28 34.54 11.70
CA ALA A 161 8.40 34.67 10.78
C ALA A 161 8.80 33.32 10.19
N PHE A 162 8.79 32.26 11.00
CA PHE A 162 9.03 30.88 10.54
C PHE A 162 7.97 30.42 9.51
N ILE A 163 6.69 30.69 9.77
CA ILE A 163 5.60 30.38 8.84
C ILE A 163 5.81 31.10 7.49
N VAL A 164 6.17 32.37 7.52
CA VAL A 164 6.48 33.13 6.30
C VAL A 164 7.63 32.48 5.54
N LYS A 165 8.72 32.16 6.25
CA LYS A 165 9.91 31.53 5.66
C LYS A 165 9.61 30.16 5.07
N MET A 166 8.75 29.37 5.71
CA MET A 166 8.32 28.07 5.20
C MET A 166 7.49 28.17 3.90
N LYS A 167 6.80 29.30 3.66
CA LYS A 167 6.00 29.55 2.45
C LYS A 167 6.83 30.08 1.28
N GLU A 168 8.05 30.53 1.51
CA GLU A 168 8.96 30.97 0.46
C GLU A 168 9.30 29.80 -0.49
N GLU A 169 9.72 30.15 -1.69
CA GLU A 169 10.19 29.20 -2.68
C GLU A 169 11.51 28.55 -2.21
N ASP A 170 11.69 27.27 -2.58
CA ASP A 170 12.94 26.58 -2.35
C ASP A 170 14.03 27.07 -3.34
N GLU A 171 15.25 26.56 -3.19
CA GLU A 171 16.40 26.88 -4.06
C GLU A 171 16.13 26.63 -5.56
N HIS A 172 15.06 25.91 -5.88
CA HIS A 172 14.64 25.56 -7.22
C HIS A 172 13.37 26.32 -7.67
N GLY A 173 12.95 27.35 -6.95
CA GLY A 173 11.76 28.16 -7.24
C GLY A 173 10.43 27.41 -7.02
N ARG A 174 10.42 26.37 -6.16
CA ARG A 174 9.22 25.58 -5.90
C ARG A 174 8.60 25.96 -4.56
N LYS A 175 7.33 26.35 -4.59
CA LYS A 175 6.52 26.57 -3.38
C LYS A 175 6.06 25.25 -2.78
N ARG A 176 6.09 25.15 -1.46
CA ARG A 176 5.48 24.01 -0.75
C ARG A 176 3.97 24.10 -0.83
N SER A 177 3.32 22.95 -1.11
CA SER A 177 1.86 22.90 -1.08
C SER A 177 1.33 23.15 0.34
N GLU A 178 0.12 23.70 0.47
CA GLU A 178 -0.55 23.92 1.78
C GLU A 178 -0.60 22.62 2.60
N ARG A 179 -0.89 21.49 1.96
CA ARG A 179 -0.86 20.18 2.62
C ARG A 179 0.52 19.80 3.15
N THR A 180 1.58 20.13 2.42
CA THR A 180 2.96 19.89 2.87
C THR A 180 3.26 20.76 4.07
N LEU A 181 2.90 22.03 4.02
CA LEU A 181 3.05 22.98 5.12
C LEU A 181 2.28 22.52 6.37
N ARG A 182 1.02 22.11 6.21
CA ARG A 182 0.20 21.56 7.28
C ARG A 182 0.88 20.36 7.94
N ASN A 183 1.37 19.40 7.16
CA ASN A 183 2.07 18.23 7.72
C ASN A 183 3.32 18.65 8.52
N TYR A 184 4.09 19.63 8.02
CA TYR A 184 5.24 20.17 8.75
C TYR A 184 4.82 20.81 10.08
N PHE A 185 3.82 21.65 10.06
CA PHE A 185 3.37 22.35 11.29
C PHE A 185 2.76 21.38 12.29
N MET A 186 2.00 20.39 11.83
CA MET A 186 1.49 19.33 12.72
C MET A 186 2.61 18.49 13.31
N ASP A 187 3.60 18.08 12.52
CA ASP A 187 4.72 17.28 13.01
C ASP A 187 5.60 18.09 14.00
N LEU A 188 5.72 19.41 13.81
CA LEU A 188 6.39 20.31 14.77
C LEU A 188 5.54 20.55 16.03
N ALA A 189 4.22 20.71 15.89
CA ALA A 189 3.32 20.83 17.04
C ALA A 189 3.28 19.54 17.87
N ASP A 190 3.40 18.37 17.24
CA ASP A 190 3.53 17.09 17.94
C ASP A 190 4.74 17.03 18.89
N ILE A 191 5.75 17.87 18.70
CA ILE A 191 6.86 18.03 19.65
C ILE A 191 6.31 18.42 21.04
N SER A 192 5.27 19.25 21.10
CA SER A 192 4.64 19.65 22.35
C SER A 192 3.87 18.52 23.03
N LEU A 193 3.26 17.62 22.23
CA LEU A 193 2.50 16.47 22.75
C LEU A 193 3.41 15.41 23.40
N THR A 194 4.69 15.42 23.05
CA THR A 194 5.70 14.58 23.70
C THR A 194 6.09 15.07 25.09
N GLY A 195 5.52 16.16 25.50
CA GLY A 195 5.94 16.97 26.63
C GLY A 195 5.54 16.52 28.02
N HIS A 196 5.17 15.26 28.20
CA HIS A 196 5.09 14.64 29.54
C HIS A 196 6.45 14.13 30.02
N THR A 197 7.51 14.43 29.29
CA THR A 197 8.85 13.96 29.58
C THR A 197 9.60 14.95 30.50
N ARG A 198 10.52 14.42 31.29
CA ARG A 198 11.46 15.25 32.13
C ARG A 198 12.33 16.18 31.27
N LEU A 199 12.40 15.92 29.96
CA LEU A 199 13.20 16.68 29.01
C LEU A 199 12.72 18.14 28.85
N ARG A 200 11.47 18.46 29.22
CA ARG A 200 10.98 19.86 29.21
C ARG A 200 11.80 20.80 30.10
N LYS A 201 12.30 20.31 31.22
CA LYS A 201 13.12 21.14 32.12
C LYS A 201 14.44 21.62 31.48
N TYR A 202 14.91 20.92 30.44
CA TYR A 202 16.12 21.28 29.69
C TYR A 202 15.82 22.13 28.44
N GLY A 203 14.60 22.63 28.28
CA GLY A 203 14.22 23.47 27.15
C GLY A 203 13.89 22.70 25.87
N TYR A 204 13.80 21.39 25.92
CA TYR A 204 13.32 20.57 24.81
C TYR A 204 11.80 20.48 24.85
N PHE A 205 11.17 20.26 23.69
CA PHE A 205 9.72 20.10 23.56
C PHE A 205 8.92 21.36 23.98
N PRO A 206 9.15 22.49 23.31
CA PRO A 206 8.37 23.69 23.53
C PRO A 206 6.89 23.46 23.19
N ASP A 207 6.03 24.17 23.92
CA ASP A 207 4.61 24.20 23.57
C ASP A 207 4.41 25.08 22.32
N ILE A 208 4.15 24.44 21.19
CA ILE A 208 4.01 25.11 19.90
C ILE A 208 2.61 24.81 19.36
N SER A 209 1.81 25.84 19.13
CA SER A 209 0.54 25.74 18.42
C SER A 209 0.59 26.48 17.09
N PHE A 210 0.08 25.82 16.05
CA PHE A 210 -0.11 26.40 14.73
C PHE A 210 -1.61 26.45 14.41
N ASP A 211 -2.40 27.11 15.26
CA ASP A 211 -3.87 27.09 15.24
C ASP A 211 -4.48 27.49 13.89
N SER A 212 -3.83 28.41 13.17
CA SER A 212 -4.26 28.80 11.83
C SER A 212 -4.22 27.68 10.79
N TYR A 213 -3.54 26.58 11.09
CA TYR A 213 -3.43 25.40 10.21
C TYR A 213 -4.25 24.20 10.69
N ASN A 214 -4.79 24.23 11.90
CA ASN A 214 -5.61 23.16 12.46
C ASN A 214 -7.03 23.13 11.89
N SER A 215 -7.55 24.27 11.39
CA SER A 215 -8.94 24.45 11.00
C SER A 215 -9.22 24.21 9.52
N VAL A 216 -8.21 23.97 8.69
CA VAL A 216 -8.41 23.82 7.24
C VAL A 216 -8.56 22.36 6.89
N ASP A 217 -9.77 21.96 6.63
CA ASP A 217 -10.12 20.62 6.11
C ASP A 217 -9.76 20.53 4.61
N ASP A 218 -8.46 20.64 4.32
CA ASP A 218 -7.87 20.64 2.98
C ASP A 218 -7.49 19.24 2.49
N SER A 219 -8.28 18.24 2.84
CA SER A 219 -8.07 16.92 2.26
C SER A 219 -8.57 16.90 0.81
N ASN A 220 -7.73 17.40 -0.12
CA ASN A 220 -8.00 17.23 -1.54
C ASN A 220 -8.15 15.73 -1.84
N GLN A 221 -9.37 15.35 -2.16
CA GLN A 221 -9.71 13.99 -2.53
C GLN A 221 -9.00 13.64 -3.85
N THR A 222 -8.61 12.39 -4.03
CA THR A 222 -8.11 11.89 -5.33
C THR A 222 -9.19 12.05 -6.39
N TYR A 223 -8.84 12.47 -7.60
CA TYR A 223 -9.80 12.64 -8.70
C TYR A 223 -10.51 11.32 -9.03
N CYS A 224 -11.85 11.37 -9.10
CA CYS A 224 -12.63 10.36 -9.78
C CYS A 224 -12.61 10.67 -11.27
N MET A 225 -12.29 9.67 -12.09
CA MET A 225 -12.30 9.80 -13.54
C MET A 225 -13.73 9.87 -14.06
N PRO A 226 -14.04 10.73 -15.05
CA PRO A 226 -15.24 10.58 -15.85
C PRO A 226 -15.38 9.16 -16.42
N PHE A 227 -16.60 8.67 -16.50
CA PHE A 227 -16.85 7.25 -16.80
C PHE A 227 -16.24 6.78 -18.13
N SER A 228 -16.45 7.57 -19.19
CA SER A 228 -15.91 7.22 -20.52
C SER A 228 -14.38 7.23 -20.53
N LEU A 229 -13.72 8.14 -19.80
CA LEU A 229 -12.26 8.13 -19.66
C LEU A 229 -11.78 6.89 -18.88
N MET A 230 -12.48 6.51 -17.81
CA MET A 230 -12.16 5.29 -17.07
C MET A 230 -12.26 4.06 -17.97
N MET A 231 -13.33 3.96 -18.77
CA MET A 231 -13.51 2.86 -19.71
C MET A 231 -12.40 2.82 -20.76
N SER A 232 -12.04 3.97 -21.32
CA SER A 232 -10.94 4.07 -22.30
C SER A 232 -9.58 3.70 -21.70
N VAL A 233 -9.34 4.01 -20.42
CA VAL A 233 -8.13 3.53 -19.70
C VAL A 233 -8.12 2.02 -19.59
N TRP A 234 -9.25 1.42 -19.21
CA TRP A 234 -9.36 -0.04 -19.09
C TRP A 234 -9.22 -0.74 -20.44
N GLU A 235 -9.91 -0.26 -21.46
CA GLU A 235 -9.81 -0.76 -22.82
C GLU A 235 -8.38 -0.70 -23.35
N GLY A 236 -7.69 0.41 -23.14
CA GLY A 236 -6.28 0.57 -23.52
C GLY A 236 -5.37 -0.44 -22.81
N LEU A 237 -5.56 -0.65 -21.50
CA LEU A 237 -4.80 -1.64 -20.72
C LEU A 237 -5.03 -3.07 -21.22
N ILE A 238 -6.30 -3.43 -21.42
CA ILE A 238 -6.72 -4.76 -21.90
C ILE A 238 -6.15 -5.01 -23.30
N THR A 239 -6.33 -4.07 -24.21
CA THR A 239 -5.85 -4.19 -25.60
C THR A 239 -4.35 -4.37 -25.69
N GLU A 240 -3.57 -3.56 -24.92
CA GLU A 240 -2.12 -3.69 -24.89
C GLU A 240 -1.67 -5.05 -24.30
N LEU A 241 -2.35 -5.54 -23.26
CA LEU A 241 -2.02 -6.83 -22.65
C LEU A 241 -2.41 -8.01 -23.52
N ASP A 242 -3.59 -7.98 -24.13
CA ASP A 242 -4.05 -9.05 -25.01
C ASP A 242 -3.13 -9.18 -26.24
N ALA A 243 -2.73 -8.06 -26.83
CA ALA A 243 -1.77 -8.05 -27.94
C ALA A 243 -0.41 -8.65 -27.52
N GLU A 244 0.05 -8.35 -26.31
CA GLU A 244 1.34 -8.82 -25.80
C GLU A 244 1.31 -10.32 -25.45
N ILE A 245 0.18 -10.81 -24.93
CA ILE A 245 0.01 -12.21 -24.51
C ILE A 245 -0.22 -13.15 -25.71
N SER A 246 -0.94 -12.68 -26.74
CA SER A 246 -1.43 -13.53 -27.82
C SER A 246 -0.32 -14.19 -28.65
N ASP A 247 0.76 -13.47 -28.93
CA ASP A 247 1.82 -13.89 -29.83
C ASP A 247 3.17 -14.09 -29.13
N PHE A 248 3.16 -14.28 -27.81
CA PHE A 248 4.39 -14.38 -27.03
C PHE A 248 5.04 -15.76 -27.17
N ASP A 249 6.26 -15.80 -27.74
CA ASP A 249 7.07 -17.02 -27.89
C ASP A 249 7.85 -17.32 -26.61
N PHE A 250 7.24 -18.15 -25.74
CA PHE A 250 7.88 -18.57 -24.48
C PHE A 250 9.13 -19.42 -24.70
N ASP A 251 9.21 -20.19 -25.75
CA ASP A 251 10.37 -21.05 -26.03
C ASP A 251 11.56 -20.22 -26.53
N GLY A 252 11.30 -19.27 -27.43
CA GLY A 252 12.28 -18.29 -27.84
C GLY A 252 12.76 -17.42 -26.69
N PHE A 253 11.85 -17.00 -25.82
CA PHE A 253 12.18 -16.24 -24.62
C PHE A 253 13.02 -17.04 -23.62
N SER A 254 12.70 -18.32 -23.43
CA SER A 254 13.49 -19.22 -22.56
C SER A 254 14.94 -19.37 -23.07
N ARG A 255 15.10 -19.57 -24.38
CA ARG A 255 16.44 -19.62 -25.01
C ARG A 255 17.20 -18.30 -24.84
N LEU A 256 16.51 -17.17 -24.99
CA LEU A 256 17.13 -15.84 -24.74
C LEU A 256 17.59 -15.71 -23.29
N CYS A 257 16.77 -16.08 -22.32
CA CYS A 257 17.11 -16.04 -20.92
C CYS A 257 18.26 -16.98 -20.56
N ALA A 258 18.31 -18.17 -21.17
CA ALA A 258 19.44 -19.10 -21.00
C ALA A 258 20.78 -18.48 -21.50
N ILE A 259 20.76 -17.83 -22.66
CA ILE A 259 21.93 -17.10 -23.17
C ILE A 259 22.36 -15.98 -22.20
N ILE A 260 21.42 -15.22 -21.66
CA ILE A 260 21.72 -14.13 -20.73
C ILE A 260 22.29 -14.68 -19.42
N ASN A 261 21.67 -15.71 -18.86
CA ASN A 261 22.09 -16.33 -17.61
C ASN A 261 23.41 -17.07 -17.74
N GLY A 262 23.68 -17.68 -18.89
CA GLY A 262 24.97 -18.33 -19.18
C GLY A 262 26.20 -17.40 -19.08
N PHE A 263 26.00 -16.07 -19.15
CA PHE A 263 27.07 -15.13 -18.86
C PHE A 263 27.59 -15.28 -17.41
N TYR A 264 26.73 -15.55 -16.44
CA TYR A 264 27.11 -15.65 -15.04
C TYR A 264 27.94 -16.91 -14.72
N ASP A 265 27.75 -17.95 -15.51
CA ASP A 265 28.55 -19.20 -15.40
C ASP A 265 29.81 -19.14 -16.26
N SER A 266 30.02 -18.03 -16.97
CA SER A 266 31.13 -17.89 -17.91
C SER A 266 32.42 -17.39 -17.26
N PRO A 267 33.60 -17.70 -17.85
CA PRO A 267 34.86 -17.11 -17.42
C PRO A 267 34.93 -15.59 -17.50
N TYR A 268 34.07 -14.97 -18.33
CA TYR A 268 33.95 -13.51 -18.43
C TYR A 268 33.40 -12.89 -17.14
N TYR A 269 32.42 -13.52 -16.50
CA TYR A 269 31.88 -13.04 -15.25
C TYR A 269 32.89 -13.21 -14.12
N THR A 270 33.55 -14.36 -14.03
CA THR A 270 34.62 -14.60 -13.04
C THR A 270 35.74 -13.56 -13.17
N SER A 271 36.20 -13.32 -14.40
CA SER A 271 37.23 -12.30 -14.67
C SER A 271 36.79 -10.89 -14.28
N MET A 272 35.50 -10.59 -14.46
CA MET A 272 34.91 -9.31 -14.02
C MET A 272 34.94 -9.17 -12.49
N LEU A 273 34.56 -10.22 -11.75
CA LEU A 273 34.60 -10.21 -10.29
C LEU A 273 35.98 -10.01 -9.74
N GLU A 274 36.98 -10.68 -10.31
CA GLU A 274 38.39 -10.51 -9.95
C GLU A 274 38.92 -9.11 -10.25
N ALA A 275 38.58 -8.56 -11.43
CA ALA A 275 38.96 -7.20 -11.81
C ALA A 275 38.28 -6.17 -10.85
N ARG A 276 37.03 -6.42 -10.40
CA ARG A 276 36.37 -5.57 -9.45
C ARG A 276 37.05 -5.58 -8.09
N LYS A 277 37.46 -6.75 -7.60
CA LYS A 277 38.28 -6.86 -6.36
C LYS A 277 39.59 -6.07 -6.45
N ARG A 278 40.18 -6.02 -7.63
CA ARG A 278 41.45 -5.26 -7.90
C ARG A 278 41.24 -3.77 -8.22
N GLY A 279 39.97 -3.29 -8.22
CA GLY A 279 39.67 -1.90 -8.61
C GLY A 279 39.90 -1.56 -10.10
N THR A 280 40.08 -2.56 -10.96
CA THR A 280 40.34 -2.41 -12.38
C THR A 280 39.22 -2.85 -13.30
N ALA A 281 38.05 -3.16 -12.73
CA ALA A 281 36.92 -3.65 -13.50
C ALA A 281 36.39 -2.63 -14.48
N LYS A 282 36.23 -3.08 -15.75
CA LYS A 282 35.38 -2.39 -16.73
C LYS A 282 33.91 -2.52 -16.34
N SER A 283 33.04 -1.84 -17.07
CA SER A 283 31.58 -1.95 -16.83
C SER A 283 31.06 -3.37 -17.13
N ILE A 284 30.00 -3.81 -16.44
CA ILE A 284 29.33 -5.08 -16.72
C ILE A 284 28.93 -5.23 -18.20
N PRO A 285 28.37 -4.19 -18.85
CA PRO A 285 28.06 -4.24 -20.28
C PRO A 285 29.26 -4.63 -21.17
N ASP A 286 30.50 -4.21 -20.85
CA ASP A 286 31.67 -4.55 -21.65
C ASP A 286 32.03 -6.04 -21.58
N TYR A 287 31.92 -6.64 -20.40
CA TYR A 287 32.17 -8.09 -20.23
C TYR A 287 31.10 -8.92 -20.91
N ARG A 288 29.83 -8.49 -20.87
CA ARG A 288 28.73 -9.14 -21.59
C ARG A 288 28.90 -9.03 -23.10
N ALA A 289 29.25 -7.86 -23.60
CA ALA A 289 29.48 -7.69 -25.01
C ALA A 289 30.58 -8.63 -25.50
N ALA A 290 31.66 -8.81 -24.70
CA ALA A 290 32.74 -9.77 -25.02
C ALA A 290 32.23 -11.23 -25.00
N TYR A 291 31.40 -11.59 -24.04
CA TYR A 291 30.77 -12.90 -23.98
C TYR A 291 29.86 -13.16 -25.19
N TYR A 292 28.97 -12.21 -25.52
CA TYR A 292 28.09 -12.33 -26.68
C TYR A 292 28.84 -12.46 -28.00
N TYR A 293 29.91 -11.71 -28.17
CA TYR A 293 30.72 -11.77 -29.37
C TYR A 293 31.50 -13.07 -29.50
N ASN A 294 32.19 -13.50 -28.44
CA ASN A 294 33.17 -14.59 -28.53
C ASN A 294 32.56 -15.99 -28.31
N ILE A 295 31.47 -16.08 -27.51
CA ILE A 295 30.96 -17.39 -27.11
C ILE A 295 29.62 -17.71 -27.79
N VAL A 296 28.63 -16.81 -27.74
CA VAL A 296 27.25 -17.13 -28.16
C VAL A 296 26.77 -16.37 -29.40
N ALA A 297 27.66 -15.78 -30.18
CA ALA A 297 27.30 -15.02 -31.39
C ALA A 297 26.49 -15.82 -32.42
N GLY A 298 26.81 -17.09 -32.58
CA GLY A 298 26.07 -18.01 -33.46
C GLY A 298 24.68 -18.29 -32.94
N GLU A 299 24.56 -18.59 -31.66
CA GLU A 299 23.28 -18.87 -31.00
C GLU A 299 22.35 -17.65 -31.01
N ILE A 300 22.89 -16.45 -30.74
CA ILE A 300 22.14 -15.20 -30.81
C ILE A 300 21.60 -14.95 -32.23
N ARG A 301 22.41 -15.15 -33.26
CA ARG A 301 21.97 -14.99 -34.65
C ARG A 301 20.87 -16.00 -35.02
N ALA A 302 21.05 -17.26 -34.65
CA ALA A 302 20.07 -18.31 -34.89
C ALA A 302 18.74 -18.01 -34.17
N LEU A 303 18.83 -17.60 -32.90
CA LEU A 303 17.65 -17.22 -32.13
C LEU A 303 16.95 -15.99 -32.73
N PHE A 304 17.69 -14.94 -33.05
CA PHE A 304 17.15 -13.70 -33.65
C PHE A 304 16.37 -14.00 -34.95
N ALA A 305 16.86 -14.91 -35.77
CA ALA A 305 16.19 -15.29 -37.02
C ALA A 305 14.85 -16.02 -36.82
N THR A 306 14.63 -16.63 -35.66
CA THR A 306 13.39 -17.38 -35.36
C THR A 306 12.36 -16.58 -34.58
N LEU A 307 12.77 -15.48 -33.94
CA LEU A 307 11.87 -14.67 -33.11
C LEU A 307 10.97 -13.77 -33.95
N GLY A 308 9.75 -13.54 -33.47
CA GLY A 308 8.85 -12.54 -34.04
C GLY A 308 9.37 -11.10 -33.88
N PRO A 309 8.82 -10.15 -34.68
CA PRO A 309 9.32 -8.76 -34.72
C PRO A 309 9.34 -8.06 -33.38
N GLY A 310 8.37 -8.32 -32.49
CA GLY A 310 8.31 -7.75 -31.13
C GLY A 310 9.53 -8.12 -30.30
N MET A 311 9.90 -9.41 -30.30
CA MET A 311 11.04 -9.92 -29.53
C MET A 311 12.38 -9.58 -30.20
N GLN A 312 12.43 -9.51 -31.54
CA GLN A 312 13.61 -9.02 -32.27
C GLN A 312 13.97 -7.59 -31.84
N GLY A 313 13.00 -6.79 -31.43
CA GLY A 313 13.20 -5.44 -30.88
C GLY A 313 14.12 -5.39 -29.65
N TRP A 314 14.31 -6.48 -28.91
CA TRP A 314 15.21 -6.56 -27.75
C TRP A 314 16.67 -6.77 -28.13
N PHE A 315 16.98 -6.83 -29.40
CA PHE A 315 18.35 -6.94 -29.89
C PHE A 315 18.82 -5.62 -30.48
N SER A 316 20.11 -5.42 -30.47
CA SER A 316 20.78 -4.27 -31.11
C SER A 316 22.05 -4.71 -31.80
N VAL A 317 22.37 -3.98 -32.86
CA VAL A 317 23.68 -4.11 -33.50
C VAL A 317 24.69 -3.32 -32.66
N HIS A 318 25.63 -4.03 -32.06
CA HIS A 318 26.69 -3.43 -31.28
C HIS A 318 27.86 -3.10 -32.23
N LYS A 319 28.10 -1.81 -32.41
CA LYS A 319 29.31 -1.31 -33.15
C LYS A 319 30.50 -1.32 -32.21
N ASN A 320 31.44 -2.19 -32.47
CA ASN A 320 32.59 -2.28 -31.59
C ASN A 320 33.90 -1.96 -32.35
N LYS A 321 34.47 -0.81 -32.07
CA LYS A 321 35.76 -0.37 -32.64
C LYS A 321 36.92 -1.31 -32.28
N ARG A 322 36.82 -2.06 -31.17
CA ARG A 322 37.87 -2.96 -30.69
C ARG A 322 37.95 -4.27 -31.50
N TRP A 323 36.77 -4.80 -31.92
CA TRP A 323 36.70 -6.10 -32.61
C TRP A 323 36.55 -5.95 -34.14
N ARG A 324 36.55 -4.73 -34.65
CA ARG A 324 36.47 -4.39 -36.09
C ARG A 324 35.26 -5.02 -36.81
N SER A 325 34.28 -5.52 -36.10
CA SER A 325 33.08 -6.11 -36.68
C SER A 325 31.87 -5.80 -35.83
N ASP A 326 30.76 -5.56 -36.50
CA ASP A 326 29.45 -5.41 -35.86
C ASP A 326 28.89 -6.78 -35.51
N PHE A 327 28.19 -6.88 -34.36
CA PHE A 327 27.51 -8.09 -33.95
C PHE A 327 26.16 -7.79 -33.38
N ILE A 328 25.22 -8.75 -33.49
CA ILE A 328 23.92 -8.70 -32.85
C ILE A 328 24.09 -9.14 -31.40
N GLY A 329 23.63 -8.33 -30.46
CA GLY A 329 23.63 -8.66 -29.05
C GLY A 329 22.33 -8.24 -28.39
N VAL A 330 22.07 -8.77 -27.18
CA VAL A 330 20.87 -8.44 -26.41
C VAL A 330 20.96 -7.00 -25.88
N ASP A 331 19.93 -6.21 -26.16
CA ASP A 331 19.75 -4.87 -25.60
C ASP A 331 19.02 -4.96 -24.24
N HIS A 332 19.81 -5.07 -23.19
CA HIS A 332 19.27 -5.18 -21.83
C HIS A 332 18.42 -3.98 -21.40
N ILE A 333 18.64 -2.79 -21.97
CA ILE A 333 17.85 -1.60 -21.63
C ILE A 333 16.43 -1.77 -22.20
N LYS A 334 16.32 -2.19 -23.46
CA LYS A 334 15.03 -2.43 -24.10
C LYS A 334 14.28 -3.58 -23.44
N LEU A 335 14.96 -4.70 -23.15
CA LEU A 335 14.38 -5.84 -22.47
C LEU A 335 13.87 -5.48 -21.08
N ASN A 336 14.67 -4.75 -20.30
CA ASN A 336 14.28 -4.28 -18.98
C ASN A 336 13.12 -3.28 -19.03
N THR A 337 13.09 -2.41 -20.05
CA THR A 337 11.98 -1.45 -20.23
C THR A 337 10.69 -2.16 -20.57
N TRP A 338 10.75 -3.12 -21.49
CA TRP A 338 9.60 -3.95 -21.85
C TRP A 338 9.02 -4.69 -20.62
N HIS A 339 9.85 -5.42 -19.89
CA HIS A 339 9.39 -6.15 -18.70
C HIS A 339 8.82 -5.23 -17.64
N PHE A 340 9.44 -4.07 -17.44
CA PHE A 340 8.93 -3.05 -16.54
C PHE A 340 7.53 -2.56 -16.96
N GLU A 341 7.34 -2.26 -18.25
CA GLU A 341 6.05 -1.82 -18.78
C GLU A 341 4.98 -2.91 -18.68
N LEU A 342 5.33 -4.18 -18.99
CA LEU A 342 4.45 -5.33 -18.81
C LEU A 342 4.01 -5.47 -17.35
N THR A 343 4.97 -5.44 -16.42
CA THR A 343 4.67 -5.54 -14.99
C THR A 343 3.74 -4.42 -14.52
N LEU A 344 3.98 -3.17 -14.97
CA LEU A 344 3.10 -2.05 -14.65
C LEU A 344 1.69 -2.21 -15.22
N LYS A 345 1.55 -2.69 -16.45
CA LYS A 345 0.23 -2.98 -17.05
C LYS A 345 -0.54 -4.00 -16.21
N VAL A 346 0.09 -5.12 -15.87
CA VAL A 346 -0.54 -6.17 -15.05
C VAL A 346 -0.94 -5.62 -13.68
N MET A 347 -0.07 -4.88 -13.01
CA MET A 347 -0.37 -4.27 -11.71
C MET A 347 -1.50 -3.25 -11.78
N ASN A 348 -1.55 -2.42 -12.84
CA ASN A 348 -2.64 -1.45 -13.02
C ASN A 348 -3.97 -2.15 -13.33
N VAL A 349 -3.98 -3.25 -14.09
CA VAL A 349 -5.19 -4.06 -14.29
C VAL A 349 -5.65 -4.68 -12.97
N ILE A 350 -4.76 -5.28 -12.19
CA ILE A 350 -5.09 -5.78 -10.86
C ILE A 350 -5.74 -4.67 -10.03
N GLN A 351 -5.14 -3.49 -9.99
CA GLN A 351 -5.67 -2.36 -9.23
C GLN A 351 -7.02 -1.87 -9.74
N ALA A 352 -7.18 -1.75 -11.05
CA ALA A 352 -8.41 -1.32 -11.68
C ALA A 352 -9.58 -2.29 -11.42
N MET A 353 -9.30 -3.60 -11.41
CA MET A 353 -10.32 -4.66 -11.30
C MET A 353 -10.56 -5.13 -9.85
N SER A 354 -9.73 -4.74 -8.89
CA SER A 354 -9.88 -5.09 -7.46
C SER A 354 -10.21 -3.90 -6.58
N GLY A 355 -9.81 -2.71 -6.98
CA GLY A 355 -9.82 -1.51 -6.13
C GLY A 355 -8.78 -1.54 -5.00
N MET A 356 -7.79 -2.41 -5.05
CA MET A 356 -6.69 -2.46 -4.09
C MET A 356 -5.93 -1.13 -4.02
N ARG A 357 -5.37 -0.81 -2.85
CA ARG A 357 -4.40 0.30 -2.76
C ARG A 357 -3.11 -0.08 -3.46
N HIS A 358 -2.38 0.92 -3.92
CA HIS A 358 -1.11 0.67 -4.61
C HIS A 358 -0.13 -0.18 -3.77
N SER A 359 -0.02 0.07 -2.47
CA SER A 359 0.81 -0.74 -1.56
C SER A 359 0.34 -2.20 -1.44
N GLU A 360 -0.97 -2.43 -1.51
CA GLU A 360 -1.57 -3.78 -1.50
C GLU A 360 -1.26 -4.51 -2.81
N VAL A 361 -1.30 -3.82 -3.96
CA VAL A 361 -0.92 -4.39 -5.26
C VAL A 361 0.58 -4.75 -5.31
N LEU A 362 1.44 -3.89 -4.75
CA LEU A 362 2.87 -4.18 -4.63
C LEU A 362 3.16 -5.42 -3.77
N GLY A 363 2.30 -5.72 -2.81
CA GLY A 363 2.39 -6.90 -1.95
C GLY A 363 1.84 -8.20 -2.57
N VAL A 364 1.33 -8.16 -3.80
CA VAL A 364 0.85 -9.36 -4.49
C VAL A 364 2.05 -10.23 -4.87
N MET A 365 2.02 -11.50 -4.43
CA MET A 365 3.05 -12.51 -4.71
C MET A 365 2.69 -13.32 -5.95
N HIS A 366 3.63 -14.06 -6.54
CA HIS A 366 3.35 -14.95 -7.67
C HIS A 366 2.37 -16.10 -7.31
N GLY A 367 2.29 -16.49 -6.02
CA GLY A 367 1.33 -17.46 -5.51
C GLY A 367 0.02 -16.87 -4.99
N SER A 368 -0.27 -15.59 -5.26
CA SER A 368 -1.42 -14.88 -4.67
C SER A 368 -2.79 -15.22 -5.28
N LEU A 369 -2.86 -15.88 -6.44
CA LEU A 369 -4.15 -16.25 -7.03
C LEU A 369 -4.86 -17.30 -6.18
N ILE A 370 -6.14 -17.06 -5.91
CA ILE A 370 -7.02 -17.94 -5.14
C ILE A 370 -8.24 -18.25 -5.97
N TYR A 371 -8.68 -19.50 -5.93
CA TYR A 371 -9.88 -19.97 -6.58
C TYR A 371 -10.85 -20.51 -5.53
N ASP A 372 -12.03 -19.93 -5.45
CA ASP A 372 -13.15 -20.41 -4.64
C ASP A 372 -14.32 -20.71 -5.59
N GLY A 373 -14.40 -21.92 -6.09
CA GLY A 373 -15.31 -22.30 -7.16
C GLY A 373 -15.10 -21.43 -8.40
N ASP A 374 -16.11 -20.68 -8.77
CA ASP A 374 -16.08 -19.77 -9.92
C ASP A 374 -15.53 -18.37 -9.59
N ILE A 375 -15.17 -18.10 -8.34
CA ILE A 375 -14.67 -16.81 -7.90
C ILE A 375 -13.16 -16.79 -7.98
N LEU A 376 -12.62 -15.76 -8.63
CA LEU A 376 -11.21 -15.46 -8.62
C LEU A 376 -10.90 -14.42 -7.56
N GLY A 377 -9.92 -14.71 -6.73
CA GLY A 377 -9.41 -13.82 -5.70
C GLY A 377 -7.90 -13.60 -5.80
N LEU A 378 -7.45 -12.55 -5.18
CA LEU A 378 -6.04 -12.26 -4.96
C LEU A 378 -5.76 -12.08 -3.47
N ARG A 379 -4.82 -12.85 -2.93
CA ARG A 379 -4.30 -12.67 -1.57
C ARG A 379 -3.18 -11.64 -1.56
N SER A 380 -3.25 -10.70 -0.64
CA SER A 380 -2.16 -9.74 -0.43
C SER A 380 -2.13 -9.28 1.02
N VAL A 381 -1.17 -8.41 1.35
CA VAL A 381 -0.97 -7.91 2.71
C VAL A 381 -1.62 -6.54 2.87
N LEU A 382 -2.53 -6.45 3.82
CA LEU A 382 -3.11 -5.18 4.27
C LEU A 382 -2.16 -4.55 5.30
N HIS A 383 -1.52 -3.43 4.95
CA HIS A 383 -0.61 -2.73 5.84
C HIS A 383 -1.27 -1.59 6.61
N LYS A 384 -2.29 -0.96 6.01
CA LYS A 384 -3.02 0.11 6.65
C LYS A 384 -4.07 -0.48 7.61
N PHE A 385 -4.09 -0.03 8.86
CA PHE A 385 -5.01 -0.51 9.90
C PHE A 385 -4.78 -1.96 10.37
N ALA A 386 -3.66 -2.56 10.04
CA ALA A 386 -3.27 -3.87 10.54
C ALA A 386 -2.13 -3.76 11.55
N PRO A 387 -1.91 -4.77 12.41
CA PRO A 387 -0.72 -4.88 13.25
C PRO A 387 0.57 -4.75 12.44
N GLU A 388 1.70 -4.53 13.11
CA GLU A 388 3.00 -4.58 12.45
C GLU A 388 3.18 -5.92 11.71
N GLY A 389 3.73 -5.86 10.49
CA GLY A 389 3.77 -7.01 9.58
C GLY A 389 2.57 -7.13 8.64
N GLY A 390 1.45 -6.42 8.92
CA GLY A 390 0.26 -6.47 8.10
C GLY A 390 -0.64 -7.67 8.40
N SER A 391 -1.79 -7.76 7.73
CA SER A 391 -2.66 -8.93 7.73
C SER A 391 -2.85 -9.43 6.30
N HIS A 392 -2.87 -10.74 6.12
CA HIS A 392 -3.24 -11.33 4.84
C HIS A 392 -4.74 -11.19 4.63
N GLU A 393 -5.11 -10.63 3.49
CA GLU A 393 -6.50 -10.40 3.11
C GLU A 393 -6.72 -10.83 1.66
N ASP A 394 -7.96 -11.19 1.35
CA ASP A 394 -8.35 -11.65 0.02
C ASP A 394 -9.25 -10.61 -0.65
N TRP A 395 -8.93 -10.28 -1.91
CA TRP A 395 -9.73 -9.39 -2.76
C TRP A 395 -10.34 -10.17 -3.90
N VAL A 396 -11.61 -9.99 -4.12
CA VAL A 396 -12.27 -10.49 -5.34
C VAL A 396 -11.77 -9.68 -6.54
N VAL A 397 -11.47 -10.38 -7.64
CA VAL A 397 -11.03 -9.74 -8.87
C VAL A 397 -11.78 -10.31 -10.08
N CYS A 398 -11.87 -9.51 -11.14
CA CYS A 398 -12.41 -9.97 -12.42
C CYS A 398 -11.53 -11.09 -13.00
N ARG A 399 -12.16 -12.07 -13.64
CA ARG A 399 -11.44 -13.21 -14.30
C ARG A 399 -10.41 -12.77 -15.34
N TYR A 400 -10.59 -11.61 -15.93
CA TYR A 400 -9.59 -11.06 -16.86
C TYR A 400 -8.20 -10.94 -16.24
N VAL A 401 -8.10 -10.73 -14.94
CA VAL A 401 -6.80 -10.61 -14.21
C VAL A 401 -5.98 -11.90 -14.31
N GLU A 402 -6.61 -13.06 -14.41
CA GLU A 402 -5.95 -14.37 -14.39
C GLU A 402 -4.91 -14.51 -15.51
N LYS A 403 -5.31 -14.26 -16.74
CA LYS A 403 -4.46 -14.45 -17.92
C LYS A 403 -3.22 -13.56 -17.91
N PRO A 404 -3.30 -12.23 -17.68
CA PRO A 404 -2.12 -11.38 -17.55
C PRO A 404 -1.24 -11.73 -16.35
N PHE A 405 -1.85 -12.12 -15.23
CA PHE A 405 -1.11 -12.53 -14.03
C PHE A 405 -0.27 -13.79 -14.31
N GLN A 406 -0.86 -14.84 -14.87
CA GLN A 406 -0.17 -16.08 -15.18
C GLN A 406 0.90 -15.89 -16.27
N HIS A 407 0.65 -15.00 -17.22
CA HIS A 407 1.62 -14.65 -18.25
C HIS A 407 2.88 -14.01 -17.61
N LEU A 408 2.70 -13.00 -16.78
CA LEU A 408 3.81 -12.35 -16.07
C LEU A 408 4.53 -13.33 -15.12
N ARG A 409 3.78 -14.18 -14.42
CA ARG A 409 4.34 -15.23 -13.55
C ARG A 409 5.25 -16.16 -14.34
N ARG A 410 4.81 -16.63 -15.53
CA ARG A 410 5.61 -17.51 -16.37
C ARG A 410 6.86 -16.81 -16.92
N ILE A 411 6.75 -15.56 -17.33
CA ILE A 411 7.90 -14.74 -17.75
C ILE A 411 8.92 -14.65 -16.62
N ASN A 412 8.48 -14.28 -15.41
CA ASN A 412 9.36 -14.15 -14.26
C ASN A 412 10.01 -15.48 -13.86
N GLN A 413 9.29 -16.59 -13.99
CA GLN A 413 9.82 -17.93 -13.76
C GLN A 413 10.95 -18.27 -14.73
N ILE A 414 10.72 -18.07 -16.02
CA ILE A 414 11.75 -18.32 -17.05
C ILE A 414 13.00 -17.46 -16.83
N MET A 415 12.77 -16.20 -16.49
CA MET A 415 13.91 -15.26 -16.31
C MET A 415 14.75 -15.56 -15.10
N THR A 416 14.11 -15.94 -14.00
CA THR A 416 14.81 -16.20 -12.73
C THR A 416 15.29 -17.64 -12.61
N GLY A 417 14.69 -18.57 -13.35
CA GLY A 417 14.94 -20.01 -13.20
C GLY A 417 14.49 -20.58 -11.85
N LEU A 418 13.73 -19.82 -11.05
CA LEU A 418 13.23 -20.27 -9.76
C LEU A 418 12.17 -21.36 -9.93
N ASP A 419 12.18 -22.36 -9.05
CA ASP A 419 11.10 -23.33 -8.97
C ASP A 419 9.80 -22.67 -8.53
N GLY A 420 8.66 -23.32 -8.82
CA GLY A 420 7.34 -22.73 -8.60
C GLY A 420 7.06 -22.38 -7.13
N LYS A 421 7.53 -23.19 -6.17
CA LYS A 421 7.31 -22.95 -4.73
C LYS A 421 8.11 -21.76 -4.22
N THR A 422 9.34 -21.63 -4.66
CA THR A 422 10.19 -20.48 -4.33
C THR A 422 9.62 -19.21 -4.95
N LEU A 423 9.22 -19.27 -6.22
CA LEU A 423 8.63 -18.15 -6.93
C LEU A 423 7.31 -17.67 -6.29
N ASP A 424 6.47 -18.58 -5.80
CA ASP A 424 5.20 -18.24 -5.16
C ASP A 424 5.34 -17.26 -3.99
N ASN A 425 6.50 -17.26 -3.33
CA ASN A 425 6.83 -16.33 -2.25
C ASN A 425 7.57 -15.06 -2.70
N VAL A 426 7.74 -14.86 -4.00
CA VAL A 426 8.36 -13.67 -4.59
C VAL A 426 7.27 -12.71 -5.03
N PRO A 427 7.39 -11.39 -4.74
CA PRO A 427 6.44 -10.41 -5.23
C PRO A 427 6.36 -10.36 -6.76
N LEU A 428 5.12 -10.23 -7.26
CA LEU A 428 4.84 -10.12 -8.69
C LEU A 428 5.53 -8.88 -9.32
N SER A 429 5.74 -7.84 -8.52
CA SER A 429 6.41 -6.58 -8.89
C SER A 429 7.94 -6.69 -9.05
N LEU A 430 8.43 -7.85 -9.43
CA LEU A 430 9.86 -8.11 -9.62
C LEU A 430 10.48 -7.13 -10.63
N ASN A 431 11.67 -6.62 -10.30
CA ASN A 431 12.48 -5.80 -11.19
C ASN A 431 13.66 -6.62 -11.71
N ILE A 432 13.62 -7.01 -12.94
CA ILE A 432 14.63 -7.87 -13.57
C ILE A 432 15.98 -7.19 -13.83
N ARG A 433 16.03 -5.87 -13.76
CA ARG A 433 17.29 -5.17 -13.98
C ARG A 433 18.39 -5.64 -13.05
N SER A 434 18.07 -5.80 -11.77
CA SER A 434 19.01 -6.29 -10.77
C SER A 434 19.33 -7.76 -10.98
N TRP A 435 18.33 -8.57 -11.37
CA TRP A 435 18.57 -9.97 -11.72
C TRP A 435 19.60 -10.11 -12.85
N PHE A 436 19.37 -9.43 -13.96
CA PHE A 436 20.30 -9.47 -15.10
C PHE A 436 21.62 -8.76 -14.87
N SER A 437 21.76 -7.91 -13.86
CA SER A 437 23.05 -7.27 -13.55
C SER A 437 23.86 -8.00 -12.50
N GLU A 438 23.21 -8.55 -11.50
CA GLU A 438 23.87 -9.07 -10.29
C GLU A 438 23.26 -10.37 -9.76
N GLN A 439 22.29 -10.95 -10.47
CA GLN A 439 21.45 -12.07 -10.03
C GLN A 439 20.76 -11.84 -8.69
N LYS A 440 20.40 -10.58 -8.43
CA LYS A 440 19.74 -10.16 -7.20
C LYS A 440 18.26 -9.86 -7.44
N LEU A 441 17.41 -10.37 -6.56
CA LEU A 441 16.01 -9.98 -6.55
C LEU A 441 15.90 -8.52 -6.11
N SER A 442 15.20 -7.72 -6.88
CA SER A 442 14.78 -6.38 -6.48
C SER A 442 13.36 -6.11 -6.97
N PHE A 443 12.72 -5.06 -6.46
CA PHE A 443 11.32 -4.80 -6.69
C PHE A 443 11.11 -3.40 -7.22
N MET A 444 9.98 -3.20 -7.93
CA MET A 444 9.69 -1.93 -8.56
C MET A 444 9.35 -0.84 -7.53
N GLY A 445 9.96 0.32 -7.70
CA GLY A 445 9.61 1.52 -6.95
C GLY A 445 8.52 2.34 -7.65
N THR A 446 7.87 3.24 -6.89
CA THR A 446 6.72 4.03 -7.34
C THR A 446 7.07 5.16 -8.33
N GLN A 447 8.35 5.57 -8.40
CA GLN A 447 8.76 6.77 -9.17
C GLN A 447 8.52 6.67 -10.68
N ARG A 448 8.75 5.49 -11.27
CA ARG A 448 8.60 5.29 -12.73
C ARG A 448 7.15 5.16 -13.19
N GLN A 449 6.21 4.93 -12.28
CA GLN A 449 4.81 4.75 -12.62
C GLN A 449 4.17 6.03 -13.18
N THR A 450 4.55 7.19 -12.65
CA THR A 450 4.06 8.49 -13.16
C THR A 450 4.51 8.74 -14.59
N GLU A 451 5.74 8.39 -14.92
CA GLU A 451 6.29 8.52 -16.28
C GLU A 451 5.56 7.59 -17.27
N TRP A 452 5.35 6.35 -16.85
CA TRP A 452 4.59 5.38 -17.63
C TRP A 452 3.15 5.86 -17.87
N ALA A 453 2.44 6.33 -16.82
CA ALA A 453 1.09 6.84 -16.94
C ALA A 453 0.99 8.00 -17.95
N LYS A 454 1.95 8.94 -17.94
CA LYS A 454 2.03 10.02 -18.92
C LYS A 454 2.18 9.51 -20.36
N LYS A 455 3.02 8.49 -20.56
CA LYS A 455 3.20 7.87 -21.87
C LYS A 455 1.94 7.11 -22.32
N PHE A 456 1.32 6.38 -21.40
CA PHE A 456 0.09 5.61 -21.64
C PHE A 456 -1.06 6.51 -22.10
N VAL A 457 -1.36 7.62 -21.37
CA VAL A 457 -2.45 8.52 -21.75
C VAL A 457 -2.22 9.19 -23.09
N LYS A 458 -0.95 9.43 -23.47
CA LYS A 458 -0.60 9.95 -24.79
C LYS A 458 -0.82 8.91 -25.90
N ARG A 459 -0.39 7.68 -25.71
CA ARG A 459 -0.58 6.58 -26.68
C ARG A 459 -2.05 6.32 -26.99
N HIS A 460 -2.90 6.36 -25.95
CA HIS A 460 -4.34 6.13 -26.08
C HIS A 460 -5.16 7.38 -26.32
N HIS A 461 -4.54 8.53 -26.58
CA HIS A 461 -5.21 9.79 -26.86
C HIS A 461 -6.29 10.16 -25.84
N LEU A 462 -6.00 9.97 -24.54
CA LEU A 462 -6.96 10.20 -23.47
C LEU A 462 -7.06 11.71 -23.16
N PHE A 463 -7.69 12.45 -24.06
CA PHE A 463 -7.93 13.88 -23.92
C PHE A 463 -9.19 14.17 -23.10
N ILE A 464 -9.12 15.26 -22.34
CA ILE A 464 -10.26 15.81 -21.61
C ILE A 464 -11.14 16.57 -22.61
N ARG A 465 -12.41 16.21 -22.70
CA ARG A 465 -13.44 16.91 -23.48
C ARG A 465 -14.31 17.76 -22.55
N ARG A 466 -15.18 18.58 -23.13
CA ARG A 466 -16.09 19.42 -22.37
C ARG A 466 -17.03 18.63 -21.47
N ASP A 467 -17.63 17.58 -22.00
CA ASP A 467 -18.50 16.67 -21.25
C ASP A 467 -17.78 16.00 -20.05
N HIS A 468 -16.49 15.70 -20.20
CA HIS A 468 -15.66 15.18 -19.10
C HIS A 468 -15.47 16.19 -17.97
N ILE A 469 -15.36 17.48 -18.27
CA ILE A 469 -15.22 18.54 -17.27
C ILE A 469 -16.50 18.66 -16.44
N ASP A 470 -17.65 18.64 -17.13
CA ASP A 470 -18.94 18.76 -16.48
C ASP A 470 -19.22 17.54 -15.58
N GLU A 471 -18.95 16.32 -16.06
CA GLU A 471 -19.03 15.10 -15.25
C GLU A 471 -18.02 15.12 -14.10
N PHE A 472 -16.78 15.56 -14.32
CA PHE A 472 -15.74 15.64 -13.30
C PHE A 472 -16.17 16.50 -12.10
N ARG A 473 -16.78 17.66 -12.34
CA ARG A 473 -17.25 18.55 -11.26
C ARG A 473 -18.30 17.89 -10.39
N LEU A 474 -19.20 17.13 -10.97
CA LEU A 474 -20.24 16.39 -10.23
C LEU A 474 -19.69 15.19 -9.45
N LEU A 475 -18.73 14.47 -10.05
CA LEU A 475 -18.08 13.32 -9.40
C LEU A 475 -17.13 13.71 -8.28
N ASN A 476 -16.68 14.96 -8.26
CA ASN A 476 -15.62 15.43 -7.37
C ASN A 476 -16.05 16.65 -6.51
N PRO A 477 -17.15 16.59 -5.76
CA PRO A 477 -17.70 17.74 -5.01
C PRO A 477 -16.76 18.25 -3.91
N ASN A 478 -15.83 17.43 -3.44
CA ASN A 478 -14.89 17.77 -2.38
C ASN A 478 -13.52 18.23 -2.91
N ILE A 479 -13.42 18.48 -4.22
CA ILE A 479 -12.20 19.03 -4.81
C ILE A 479 -12.40 20.53 -4.98
N ARG A 480 -11.50 21.32 -4.41
CA ARG A 480 -11.50 22.77 -4.62
C ARG A 480 -11.13 23.08 -6.05
N ASP A 481 -11.84 24.04 -6.63
CA ASP A 481 -11.55 24.58 -7.97
C ASP A 481 -10.41 25.61 -7.82
N ASP A 482 -9.18 25.11 -7.62
CA ASP A 482 -7.97 25.91 -7.53
C ASP A 482 -7.23 25.99 -8.88
N GLU A 483 -6.23 26.88 -8.98
CA GLU A 483 -5.42 27.04 -10.19
C GLU A 483 -4.83 25.71 -10.69
N ARG A 484 -4.46 24.83 -9.79
CA ARG A 484 -3.90 23.53 -10.13
C ARG A 484 -4.93 22.63 -10.80
N VAL A 485 -6.16 22.59 -10.27
CA VAL A 485 -7.26 21.81 -10.85
C VAL A 485 -7.60 22.41 -12.21
N ALA A 486 -7.68 23.74 -12.33
CA ALA A 486 -7.93 24.43 -13.59
C ALA A 486 -6.84 24.16 -14.65
N MET A 487 -5.58 24.04 -14.23
CA MET A 487 -4.48 23.67 -15.13
C MET A 487 -4.51 22.19 -15.55
N GLU A 488 -4.80 21.28 -14.62
CA GLU A 488 -4.82 19.83 -14.86
C GLU A 488 -6.08 19.39 -15.62
N ILE A 489 -7.25 19.96 -15.31
CA ILE A 489 -8.57 19.56 -15.83
C ILE A 489 -9.12 20.64 -16.77
N ARG A 490 -8.57 20.68 -17.96
CA ARG A 490 -8.99 21.60 -19.02
C ARG A 490 -9.21 20.87 -20.33
N GLU A 491 -10.09 21.39 -21.15
CA GLU A 491 -10.37 20.83 -22.47
C GLU A 491 -9.11 20.73 -23.33
N GLY A 492 -8.94 19.60 -24.01
CA GLY A 492 -7.78 19.31 -24.84
C GLY A 492 -6.52 18.88 -24.08
N ALA A 493 -6.49 18.95 -22.75
CA ALA A 493 -5.39 18.41 -21.95
C ALA A 493 -5.46 16.89 -21.86
N PHE A 494 -4.32 16.24 -21.67
CA PHE A 494 -4.29 14.82 -21.33
C PHE A 494 -4.75 14.60 -19.90
N TRP A 495 -5.49 13.51 -19.66
CA TRP A 495 -5.93 13.15 -18.31
C TRP A 495 -4.73 12.90 -17.39
N PRO A 496 -4.68 13.49 -16.18
CA PRO A 496 -3.61 13.29 -15.20
C PRO A 496 -3.77 11.95 -14.47
N LEU A 497 -3.49 10.84 -15.16
CA LEU A 497 -3.67 9.48 -14.64
C LEU A 497 -2.77 9.21 -13.44
N ARG A 498 -3.37 8.74 -12.32
CA ARG A 498 -2.70 8.38 -11.08
C ARG A 498 -3.31 7.10 -10.52
N THR A 499 -2.52 6.27 -9.86
CA THR A 499 -2.94 4.95 -9.35
C THR A 499 -4.14 4.98 -8.41
N HIS A 500 -4.17 5.91 -7.47
CA HIS A 500 -5.31 6.02 -6.53
C HIS A 500 -6.64 6.34 -7.20
N GLN A 501 -6.62 6.85 -8.43
CA GLN A 501 -7.85 7.13 -9.19
C GLN A 501 -8.61 5.86 -9.54
N PHE A 502 -7.92 4.74 -9.82
CA PHE A 502 -8.56 3.45 -10.08
C PHE A 502 -9.51 3.04 -8.94
N ARG A 503 -9.00 3.05 -7.71
CA ARG A 503 -9.78 2.68 -6.54
C ARG A 503 -10.98 3.60 -6.33
N ARG A 504 -10.78 4.92 -6.42
CA ARG A 504 -11.86 5.87 -6.23
C ARG A 504 -12.90 5.79 -7.36
N SER A 505 -12.46 5.77 -8.61
CA SER A 505 -13.36 5.70 -9.76
C SER A 505 -14.17 4.41 -9.73
N LEU A 506 -13.55 3.27 -9.38
CA LEU A 506 -14.27 2.01 -9.20
C LEU A 506 -15.38 2.15 -8.15
N ALA A 507 -15.09 2.71 -6.97
CA ALA A 507 -16.09 2.90 -5.92
C ALA A 507 -17.25 3.80 -6.35
N VAL A 508 -16.92 4.96 -6.95
CA VAL A 508 -17.91 5.95 -7.37
C VAL A 508 -18.82 5.40 -8.47
N HIS A 509 -18.23 4.78 -9.50
CA HIS A 509 -19.01 4.30 -10.63
C HIS A 509 -19.82 3.04 -10.31
N LEU A 510 -19.28 2.09 -9.55
CA LEU A 510 -20.06 0.93 -9.09
C LEU A 510 -21.27 1.37 -8.27
N ARG A 511 -21.12 2.37 -7.39
CA ARG A 511 -22.23 2.91 -6.61
C ARG A 511 -23.20 3.73 -7.45
N ARG A 512 -22.69 4.58 -8.37
CA ARG A 512 -23.50 5.37 -9.29
C ARG A 512 -24.40 4.51 -10.19
N LEU A 513 -23.88 3.36 -10.61
CA LEU A 513 -24.57 2.42 -11.45
C LEU A 513 -25.44 1.44 -10.68
N ASP A 514 -25.45 1.57 -9.35
CA ASP A 514 -26.18 0.72 -8.41
C ASP A 514 -25.84 -0.78 -8.52
N LEU A 515 -24.58 -1.07 -8.91
CA LEU A 515 -24.09 -2.43 -9.11
C LEU A 515 -23.59 -3.09 -7.83
N ILE A 516 -23.31 -2.29 -6.79
CA ILE A 516 -22.73 -2.78 -5.53
C ILE A 516 -23.29 -2.01 -4.35
N SER A 517 -23.51 -2.70 -3.24
CA SER A 517 -23.90 -2.06 -1.99
C SER A 517 -22.69 -1.37 -1.31
N THR A 518 -22.98 -0.39 -0.45
CA THR A 518 -21.93 0.25 0.38
C THR A 518 -21.18 -0.79 1.23
N ASN A 519 -21.88 -1.80 1.73
CA ASN A 519 -21.31 -2.85 2.58
C ASN A 519 -20.31 -3.74 1.82
N ASP A 520 -20.63 -4.09 0.58
CA ASP A 520 -19.73 -4.88 -0.25
C ASP A 520 -18.48 -4.09 -0.62
N LEU A 521 -18.62 -2.78 -0.86
CA LEU A 521 -17.45 -1.89 -1.03
C LEU A 521 -16.60 -1.79 0.23
N ILE A 522 -17.21 -1.74 1.43
CA ILE A 522 -16.49 -1.79 2.71
C ILE A 522 -15.64 -3.06 2.78
N ARG A 523 -16.23 -4.20 2.46
CA ARG A 523 -15.57 -5.51 2.47
C ARG A 523 -14.47 -5.60 1.43
N GLN A 524 -14.76 -5.24 0.18
CA GLN A 524 -13.80 -5.28 -0.93
C GLN A 524 -12.60 -4.34 -0.68
N PHE A 525 -12.86 -3.14 -0.15
CA PHE A 525 -11.84 -2.13 0.08
C PHE A 525 -11.15 -2.24 1.44
N LYS A 526 -11.57 -3.20 2.29
CA LYS A 526 -11.02 -3.39 3.63
C LYS A 526 -11.08 -2.09 4.46
N HIS A 527 -12.23 -1.40 4.39
CA HIS A 527 -12.46 -0.21 5.21
C HIS A 527 -12.91 -0.60 6.61
N LEU A 528 -12.38 0.05 7.63
CA LEU A 528 -12.74 -0.22 9.03
C LEU A 528 -14.09 0.39 9.40
N ILE A 529 -14.38 1.55 8.85
CA ILE A 529 -15.60 2.30 9.13
C ILE A 529 -16.32 2.69 7.85
N ARG A 530 -17.63 2.77 7.91
CA ARG A 530 -18.53 3.13 6.80
C ARG A 530 -18.21 4.50 6.21
N GLY A 531 -17.91 5.50 7.04
CA GLY A 531 -17.56 6.85 6.58
C GLY A 531 -16.38 6.91 5.63
N MET A 532 -15.43 5.97 5.74
CA MET A 532 -14.32 5.87 4.76
C MET A 532 -14.84 5.49 3.36
N THR A 533 -15.81 4.59 3.29
CA THR A 533 -16.41 4.18 2.01
C THR A 533 -17.26 5.30 1.44
N GLU A 534 -18.05 5.95 2.27
CA GLU A 534 -18.88 7.10 1.88
C GLU A 534 -18.03 8.26 1.34
N TRP A 535 -16.88 8.51 1.97
CA TRP A 535 -15.91 9.48 1.43
C TRP A 535 -15.42 9.11 0.02
N TYR A 536 -15.11 7.83 -0.23
CA TYR A 536 -14.71 7.37 -1.56
C TYR A 536 -15.85 7.47 -2.58
N MET A 537 -17.10 7.27 -2.17
CA MET A 537 -18.28 7.30 -3.03
C MET A 537 -18.86 8.71 -3.21
N SER A 538 -18.32 9.73 -2.55
CA SER A 538 -18.85 11.09 -2.65
C SER A 538 -18.90 11.55 -4.11
N GLY A 539 -20.02 12.11 -4.51
CA GLY A 539 -20.30 12.52 -5.89
C GLY A 539 -21.01 11.47 -6.77
N ALA A 540 -21.11 10.20 -6.32
CA ALA A 540 -21.75 9.14 -7.11
C ALA A 540 -23.20 9.50 -7.51
N LEU A 541 -23.97 10.03 -6.58
CA LEU A 541 -25.37 10.40 -6.81
C LEU A 541 -25.51 11.68 -7.65
N ASN A 542 -24.56 12.60 -7.55
CA ASN A 542 -24.60 13.87 -8.28
C ASN A 542 -24.52 13.69 -9.81
N ALA A 543 -23.85 12.65 -10.25
CA ALA A 543 -23.65 12.33 -11.66
C ALA A 543 -24.59 11.23 -12.19
N SER A 544 -25.68 10.96 -11.49
CA SER A 544 -26.61 9.84 -11.83
C SER A 544 -27.29 10.00 -13.20
N HIS A 545 -27.39 11.24 -13.73
CA HIS A 545 -28.00 11.53 -15.03
C HIS A 545 -27.06 11.34 -16.24
N PHE A 546 -25.74 11.21 -16.02
CA PHE A 546 -24.83 10.88 -17.11
C PHE A 546 -25.01 9.42 -17.57
N SER A 547 -24.58 9.12 -18.81
CA SER A 547 -24.75 7.82 -19.41
C SER A 547 -24.40 6.67 -18.46
N ARG A 548 -25.32 5.72 -18.33
CA ARG A 548 -25.16 4.47 -17.58
C ARG A 548 -24.76 3.29 -18.47
N ALA A 549 -24.39 3.57 -19.72
CA ALA A 549 -24.03 2.52 -20.66
C ALA A 549 -22.73 1.83 -20.20
N ILE A 550 -22.87 0.69 -19.53
CA ILE A 550 -21.77 -0.20 -19.21
C ILE A 550 -21.66 -1.21 -20.33
N PRO A 551 -20.46 -1.61 -20.75
CA PRO A 551 -20.32 -2.78 -21.60
C PRO A 551 -21.08 -3.95 -20.99
N GLN A 552 -21.99 -4.54 -21.76
CA GLN A 552 -22.89 -5.58 -21.28
C GLN A 552 -22.14 -6.78 -20.66
N ALA A 553 -20.97 -7.11 -21.22
CA ALA A 553 -20.10 -8.15 -20.69
C ALA A 553 -19.60 -7.85 -19.25
N PHE A 554 -19.31 -6.58 -18.94
CA PHE A 554 -18.84 -6.17 -17.63
C PHE A 554 -19.97 -6.19 -16.59
N ALA A 555 -21.15 -5.70 -16.96
CA ALA A 555 -22.34 -5.77 -16.11
C ALA A 555 -22.69 -7.23 -15.80
N ALA A 556 -22.67 -8.09 -16.80
CA ALA A 556 -22.94 -9.52 -16.65
C ALA A 556 -21.92 -10.22 -15.74
N GLU A 557 -20.65 -9.84 -15.80
CA GLU A 557 -19.61 -10.43 -14.92
C GLU A 557 -19.78 -9.99 -13.47
N ILE A 558 -20.10 -8.72 -13.20
CA ILE A 558 -20.41 -8.23 -11.85
C ILE A 558 -21.61 -9.00 -11.28
N GLU A 559 -22.70 -9.12 -12.04
CA GLU A 559 -23.90 -9.85 -11.61
C GLU A 559 -23.60 -11.33 -11.36
N ARG A 560 -22.75 -11.93 -12.21
CA ARG A 560 -22.31 -13.31 -12.04
C ARG A 560 -21.55 -13.49 -10.73
N VAL A 561 -20.57 -12.62 -10.43
CA VAL A 561 -19.75 -12.68 -9.22
C VAL A 561 -20.61 -12.49 -7.98
N ASP A 562 -21.50 -11.49 -7.95
CA ASP A 562 -22.43 -11.27 -6.84
C ASP A 562 -23.32 -12.49 -6.58
N THR A 563 -23.85 -13.07 -7.66
CA THR A 563 -24.66 -14.29 -7.58
C THR A 563 -23.90 -15.48 -7.00
N VAL A 564 -22.65 -15.68 -7.45
CA VAL A 564 -21.81 -16.80 -6.97
C VAL A 564 -21.43 -16.61 -5.51
N LEU A 565 -21.03 -15.40 -5.10
CA LEU A 565 -20.69 -15.09 -3.70
C LEU A 565 -21.86 -15.32 -2.75
N SER A 566 -23.03 -14.80 -3.11
CA SER A 566 -24.27 -14.97 -2.35
C SER A 566 -24.68 -16.46 -2.23
N ALA A 567 -24.61 -17.19 -3.35
CA ALA A 567 -24.94 -18.60 -3.40
C ALA A 567 -23.93 -19.48 -2.64
N SER A 568 -22.64 -19.22 -2.77
CA SER A 568 -21.59 -19.95 -2.05
C SER A 568 -21.76 -19.83 -0.54
N ARG A 569 -22.02 -18.61 -0.06
CA ARG A 569 -22.24 -18.36 1.35
C ARG A 569 -23.53 -19.01 1.88
N ALA A 570 -24.59 -18.96 1.09
CA ALA A 570 -25.84 -19.60 1.46
C ALA A 570 -25.69 -21.14 1.60
N VAL A 571 -24.92 -21.77 0.71
CA VAL A 571 -24.60 -23.20 0.78
C VAL A 571 -23.73 -23.50 2.02
N SER A 572 -22.67 -22.73 2.23
CA SER A 572 -21.78 -22.89 3.39
C SER A 572 -22.59 -22.83 4.71
N TYR A 573 -23.38 -21.78 4.90
CA TYR A 573 -24.18 -21.60 6.10
C TYR A 573 -25.30 -22.62 6.28
N GLN A 574 -25.69 -23.34 5.25
CA GLN A 574 -26.64 -24.44 5.37
C GLN A 574 -25.98 -25.72 5.94
N HIS A 575 -24.71 -25.91 5.68
CA HIS A 575 -23.97 -27.14 6.02
C HIS A 575 -23.03 -26.98 7.21
N GLU A 576 -22.63 -25.78 7.56
CA GLU A 576 -21.63 -25.49 8.58
C GLU A 576 -22.23 -25.05 9.90
N GLY A 577 -21.75 -25.69 10.98
CA GLY A 577 -21.67 -25.25 12.38
C GLY A 577 -22.79 -24.38 12.96
N LEU A 578 -22.43 -23.71 14.01
CA LEU A 578 -23.26 -22.75 14.75
C LEU A 578 -23.43 -21.44 13.96
N LEU A 579 -24.62 -20.85 13.98
CA LEU A 579 -24.91 -19.57 13.37
C LEU A 579 -25.46 -18.59 14.41
N TYR A 580 -24.95 -17.37 14.38
CA TYR A 580 -25.38 -16.28 15.26
C TYR A 580 -26.58 -15.51 14.69
N GLY A 581 -27.43 -14.96 15.55
CA GLY A 581 -28.63 -14.17 15.21
C GLY A 581 -29.88 -15.01 15.01
N GLU A 582 -31.08 -14.35 15.01
CA GLU A 582 -32.36 -15.04 14.84
C GLU A 582 -32.47 -15.69 13.44
N GLY A 583 -31.99 -15.05 12.40
CA GLY A 583 -31.89 -15.66 11.07
C GLY A 583 -31.01 -16.89 11.07
N GLY A 584 -29.94 -16.91 11.87
CA GLY A 584 -29.07 -18.06 12.07
C GLY A 584 -29.81 -19.21 12.76
N LYS A 585 -30.56 -18.94 13.85
CA LYS A 585 -31.37 -19.92 14.54
C LYS A 585 -32.45 -20.52 13.63
N LEU A 586 -33.11 -19.68 12.84
CA LEU A 586 -34.08 -20.11 11.86
C LEU A 586 -33.46 -21.05 10.82
N LEU A 587 -32.31 -20.70 10.28
CA LEU A 587 -31.62 -21.53 9.30
C LEU A 587 -31.13 -22.85 9.90
N MET A 588 -30.63 -22.84 11.15
CA MET A 588 -30.23 -24.05 11.87
C MET A 588 -31.39 -24.97 12.15
N SER A 589 -32.56 -24.42 12.56
CA SER A 589 -33.77 -25.21 12.81
C SER A 589 -34.28 -25.94 11.54
N GLN A 590 -34.05 -25.39 10.39
CA GLN A 590 -34.43 -25.95 9.10
C GLN A 590 -33.49 -27.07 8.59
N ARG A 591 -32.28 -27.19 9.14
CA ARG A 591 -31.28 -28.22 8.73
C ARG A 591 -31.77 -29.66 8.98
N GLY A 592 -32.62 -29.88 9.97
CA GLY A 592 -33.15 -31.20 10.32
C GLY A 592 -34.61 -31.49 9.95
N GLY A 593 -35.31 -30.55 9.33
CA GLY A 593 -36.74 -30.62 9.08
C GLY A 593 -37.12 -30.65 7.59
N HIS A 594 -38.29 -31.25 7.31
CA HIS A 594 -38.87 -31.45 5.97
C HIS A 594 -39.34 -30.14 5.28
N LEU A 595 -38.85 -28.99 5.57
CA LEU A 595 -39.22 -27.73 4.92
C LEU A 595 -38.52 -27.57 3.55
N HIS A 596 -39.19 -28.03 2.54
CA HIS A 596 -38.78 -28.06 1.15
C HIS A 596 -38.44 -26.73 0.46
N GLN A 597 -38.51 -25.59 1.16
CA GLN A 597 -38.40 -24.28 0.52
C GLN A 597 -37.02 -23.64 0.55
N MET A 598 -36.10 -24.09 1.40
CA MET A 598 -34.78 -23.44 1.56
C MET A 598 -33.56 -24.36 1.43
N THR A 599 -33.67 -25.57 0.92
CA THR A 599 -32.51 -26.43 0.72
C THR A 599 -31.74 -26.07 -0.55
N PHE A 600 -30.51 -25.59 -0.41
CA PHE A 600 -29.57 -25.40 -1.50
C PHE A 600 -28.62 -26.60 -1.57
N PRO A 601 -29.04 -27.77 -2.08
CA PRO A 601 -28.24 -29.00 -2.00
C PRO A 601 -26.95 -28.90 -2.82
N THR A 602 -26.85 -27.93 -3.74
CA THR A 602 -25.64 -27.68 -4.54
C THR A 602 -25.51 -26.18 -4.84
N LEU A 603 -24.26 -25.73 -5.01
CA LEU A 603 -23.95 -24.37 -5.43
C LEU A 603 -24.70 -23.98 -6.73
N LYS A 604 -24.79 -24.91 -7.69
CA LYS A 604 -25.51 -24.69 -8.96
C LYS A 604 -27.00 -24.38 -8.73
N LYS A 605 -27.64 -25.05 -7.79
CA LYS A 605 -29.07 -24.83 -7.46
C LYS A 605 -29.24 -23.49 -6.72
N ALA A 606 -28.33 -23.16 -5.78
CA ALA A 606 -28.31 -21.89 -5.08
C ALA A 606 -28.10 -20.71 -6.04
N MET A 607 -27.19 -20.83 -7.01
CA MET A 607 -26.99 -19.83 -8.07
C MET A 607 -28.23 -19.66 -8.95
N SER A 608 -28.89 -20.75 -9.31
CA SER A 608 -30.13 -20.69 -10.10
C SER A 608 -31.26 -19.97 -9.35
N MET A 609 -31.38 -20.19 -8.06
CA MET A 609 -32.38 -19.51 -7.21
C MET A 609 -32.05 -18.03 -7.04
N ALA A 610 -30.80 -17.68 -6.77
CA ALA A 610 -30.34 -16.28 -6.68
C ALA A 610 -30.60 -15.50 -8.00
N LYS A 611 -30.38 -16.11 -9.15
CA LYS A 611 -30.69 -15.52 -10.47
C LYS A 611 -32.18 -15.27 -10.71
N ARG A 612 -33.07 -16.08 -10.13
CA ARG A 612 -34.52 -15.94 -10.29
C ARG A 612 -35.15 -14.95 -9.31
N GLY A 613 -34.37 -14.13 -8.61
CA GLY A 613 -34.86 -13.20 -7.60
C GLY A 613 -35.25 -13.87 -6.27
N GLY A 614 -34.87 -15.15 -6.08
CA GLY A 614 -34.99 -15.84 -4.80
C GLY A 614 -34.08 -15.25 -3.73
N GLN A 615 -34.22 -15.73 -2.50
CA GLN A 615 -33.48 -15.20 -1.36
C GLN A 615 -31.97 -15.11 -1.62
N LYS A 616 -31.46 -13.90 -1.66
CA LYS A 616 -30.03 -13.60 -1.69
C LYS A 616 -29.53 -13.35 -0.27
N LEU A 617 -28.44 -14.00 0.10
CA LEU A 617 -27.74 -13.72 1.34
C LEU A 617 -26.88 -12.48 1.12
N VAL A 618 -27.36 -11.33 1.54
CA VAL A 618 -26.68 -10.06 1.34
C VAL A 618 -25.75 -9.77 2.51
N SER A 619 -24.49 -9.46 2.22
CA SER A 619 -23.54 -9.03 3.23
C SER A 619 -23.92 -7.65 3.78
N LEU A 620 -24.10 -7.55 5.10
CA LEU A 620 -24.32 -6.28 5.79
C LEU A 620 -23.00 -5.52 6.04
N GLY A 621 -21.90 -6.10 5.62
CA GLY A 621 -20.58 -5.67 6.08
C GLY A 621 -20.29 -6.22 7.48
N ASN A 622 -19.08 -6.06 7.95
CA ASN A 622 -18.73 -6.41 9.32
C ASN A 622 -18.89 -7.90 9.70
N GLY A 623 -19.03 -8.79 8.72
CA GLY A 623 -19.20 -10.23 8.97
C GLY A 623 -20.65 -10.67 9.22
N PHE A 624 -21.62 -9.78 9.18
CA PHE A 624 -23.04 -10.12 9.27
C PHE A 624 -23.69 -10.19 7.89
N TYR A 625 -24.76 -10.99 7.78
CA TYR A 625 -25.52 -11.23 6.55
C TYR A 625 -27.02 -11.07 6.79
N CYS A 626 -27.75 -10.70 5.75
CA CYS A 626 -29.20 -10.56 5.76
C CYS A 626 -29.84 -11.49 4.72
N MET A 627 -30.87 -12.23 5.11
CA MET A 627 -31.67 -13.09 4.24
C MET A 627 -32.76 -12.34 3.45
N ASN A 628 -33.08 -11.11 3.86
CA ASN A 628 -34.15 -10.31 3.22
C ASN A 628 -33.65 -9.47 2.02
N GLY A 629 -32.40 -9.63 1.63
CA GLY A 629 -31.84 -8.91 0.48
C GLY A 629 -31.85 -7.39 0.70
N HIS A 630 -32.37 -6.66 -0.30
CA HIS A 630 -32.45 -5.20 -0.28
C HIS A 630 -33.81 -4.63 0.15
N ASP A 631 -34.76 -5.49 0.51
CA ASP A 631 -36.17 -5.13 0.78
C ASP A 631 -36.43 -4.71 2.25
N CYS A 632 -35.38 -4.42 2.99
CA CYS A 632 -35.47 -3.99 4.38
C CYS A 632 -35.84 -2.51 4.47
N GLU A 633 -36.98 -2.19 5.16
CA GLU A 633 -37.36 -0.81 5.46
C GLU A 633 -36.42 -0.13 6.47
N PHE A 634 -35.83 -0.89 7.39
CA PHE A 634 -34.77 -0.47 8.28
C PHE A 634 -33.40 -0.66 7.56
N LYS A 635 -33.11 0.18 6.60
CA LYS A 635 -31.74 0.23 6.08
C LYS A 635 -30.83 0.61 7.24
N ALA A 636 -29.97 -0.30 7.68
CA ALA A 636 -28.93 -0.06 8.67
C ALA A 636 -27.93 1.02 8.14
N VAL A 637 -28.40 2.26 8.19
CA VAL A 637 -27.79 3.35 7.44
C VAL A 637 -26.58 3.92 8.16
N VAL A 638 -26.49 3.80 9.49
CA VAL A 638 -25.49 4.54 10.27
C VAL A 638 -24.72 3.67 11.27
N GLN A 639 -25.29 2.59 11.80
CA GLN A 639 -24.69 1.80 12.88
C GLN A 639 -24.74 0.30 12.58
N SER A 640 -23.65 -0.42 12.86
CA SER A 640 -23.63 -1.89 12.80
C SER A 640 -24.64 -2.49 13.79
N ALA A 641 -24.79 -1.86 14.95
CA ALA A 641 -25.78 -2.20 15.99
C ALA A 641 -27.22 -1.96 15.55
N SER A 642 -27.48 -1.30 14.43
CA SER A 642 -28.86 -1.09 13.92
C SER A 642 -29.49 -2.36 13.33
N CYS A 643 -28.67 -3.33 12.92
CA CYS A 643 -29.12 -4.68 12.62
C CYS A 643 -29.06 -5.52 13.88
N ASN A 644 -30.10 -5.42 14.70
CA ASN A 644 -30.22 -6.15 15.96
C ASN A 644 -30.11 -7.67 15.75
N PRO A 645 -29.37 -8.42 16.62
CA PRO A 645 -29.36 -9.88 16.65
C PRO A 645 -30.78 -10.52 16.75
N GLY A 646 -31.77 -9.77 17.21
CA GLY A 646 -33.18 -10.16 17.21
C GLY A 646 -33.91 -10.03 15.88
N CYS A 647 -33.26 -9.56 14.81
CA CYS A 647 -33.84 -9.53 13.48
C CYS A 647 -33.89 -10.94 12.88
N GLU A 648 -35.07 -11.38 12.47
CA GLU A 648 -35.30 -12.71 11.87
C GLU A 648 -34.49 -13.00 10.60
N ASN A 649 -33.96 -11.96 9.98
CA ASN A 649 -33.20 -12.08 8.74
C ASN A 649 -31.67 -11.94 8.92
N MET A 650 -31.21 -11.60 10.14
CA MET A 650 -29.78 -11.38 10.39
C MET A 650 -29.11 -12.67 10.87
N LEU A 651 -27.98 -12.99 10.26
CA LEU A 651 -27.16 -14.14 10.65
C LEU A 651 -25.66 -13.92 10.38
N ALA A 652 -24.85 -14.74 11.04
CA ALA A 652 -23.42 -14.82 10.78
C ALA A 652 -22.84 -16.17 11.21
N GLY A 653 -21.74 -16.58 10.60
CA GLY A 653 -21.03 -17.81 10.94
C GLY A 653 -19.73 -17.54 11.71
N ALA A 654 -19.09 -18.60 12.22
CA ALA A 654 -17.85 -18.57 12.98
C ALA A 654 -16.68 -17.95 12.17
N ASP A 655 -16.70 -18.04 10.84
CA ASP A 655 -15.75 -17.42 9.93
C ASP A 655 -15.66 -15.89 10.07
N SER A 656 -16.65 -15.25 10.70
CA SER A 656 -16.71 -13.83 10.96
C SER A 656 -16.00 -13.41 12.27
N VAL A 657 -15.71 -14.34 13.17
CA VAL A 657 -15.09 -14.06 14.49
C VAL A 657 -13.77 -13.28 14.37
N PRO A 658 -12.83 -13.60 13.46
CA PRO A 658 -11.60 -12.84 13.31
C PRO A 658 -11.85 -11.38 12.90
N VAL A 659 -12.92 -11.12 12.12
CA VAL A 659 -13.31 -9.76 11.72
C VAL A 659 -13.82 -8.99 12.93
N TRP A 660 -14.65 -9.60 13.75
CA TRP A 660 -15.21 -8.96 14.96
C TRP A 660 -14.13 -8.67 16.01
N LYS A 661 -13.21 -9.59 16.25
CA LYS A 661 -12.07 -9.35 17.17
C LYS A 661 -11.25 -8.14 16.74
N ARG A 662 -10.98 -7.98 15.44
CA ARG A 662 -10.29 -6.78 14.92
C ARG A 662 -11.11 -5.50 15.13
N ARG A 663 -12.43 -5.56 14.99
CA ARG A 663 -13.30 -4.40 15.23
C ARG A 663 -13.38 -4.02 16.70
N MET A 664 -13.51 -5.00 17.57
CA MET A 664 -13.45 -4.76 19.03
C MET A 664 -12.17 -4.03 19.40
N ALA A 665 -11.02 -4.54 18.99
CA ALA A 665 -9.72 -3.89 19.25
C ALA A 665 -9.66 -2.46 18.70
N HIS A 666 -10.28 -2.22 17.55
CA HIS A 666 -10.37 -0.88 16.98
C HIS A 666 -11.22 0.06 17.86
N TYR A 667 -12.42 -0.39 18.32
CA TYR A 667 -13.28 0.41 19.19
C TYR A 667 -12.66 0.60 20.57
N ASP A 668 -11.95 -0.37 21.12
CA ASP A 668 -11.21 -0.23 22.37
C ASP A 668 -10.15 0.88 22.26
N ASN A 669 -9.40 0.91 21.15
CA ASN A 669 -8.44 2.00 20.89
C ASN A 669 -9.14 3.37 20.74
N LEU A 670 -10.28 3.44 20.04
CA LEU A 670 -11.05 4.68 19.93
C LEU A 670 -11.59 5.15 21.27
N LEU A 671 -12.04 4.22 22.13
CA LEU A 671 -12.49 4.52 23.50
C LEU A 671 -11.34 5.08 24.35
N GLU A 672 -10.17 4.48 24.29
CA GLU A 672 -8.98 5.03 24.97
C GLU A 672 -8.67 6.46 24.53
N ILE A 673 -8.74 6.73 23.21
CA ILE A 673 -8.53 8.06 22.66
C ILE A 673 -9.64 9.03 23.14
N ALA A 674 -10.89 8.61 23.11
CA ALA A 674 -12.02 9.42 23.55
C ALA A 674 -11.94 9.77 25.04
N VAL A 675 -11.56 8.82 25.88
CA VAL A 675 -11.34 9.06 27.33
C VAL A 675 -10.18 10.03 27.54
N ARG A 676 -9.08 9.84 26.83
CA ARG A 676 -7.88 10.68 26.93
C ARG A 676 -8.13 12.12 26.51
N ASN A 677 -9.02 12.32 25.53
CA ASN A 677 -9.37 13.63 24.98
C ASN A 677 -10.62 14.25 25.66
N ASN A 678 -11.10 13.67 26.77
CA ASN A 678 -12.33 14.10 27.43
C ASN A 678 -13.54 14.26 26.47
N ALA A 679 -13.68 13.34 25.53
CA ALA A 679 -14.81 13.35 24.61
C ALA A 679 -16.16 13.32 25.35
N PRO A 680 -17.24 13.88 24.78
CA PRO A 680 -18.58 13.82 25.35
C PRO A 680 -19.00 12.41 25.73
N GLN A 681 -19.81 12.27 26.81
CA GLN A 681 -20.25 10.96 27.28
C GLN A 681 -21.03 10.20 26.18
N ALA A 682 -21.86 10.90 25.40
CA ALA A 682 -22.60 10.31 24.30
C ALA A 682 -21.70 9.65 23.23
N ASP A 683 -20.54 10.23 22.93
CA ASP A 683 -19.59 9.66 21.98
C ASP A 683 -18.94 8.40 22.54
N ARG A 684 -18.62 8.39 23.83
CA ARG A 684 -18.08 7.22 24.53
C ARG A 684 -19.11 6.09 24.62
N ASP A 685 -20.36 6.42 24.93
CA ASP A 685 -21.47 5.45 24.99
C ASP A 685 -21.72 4.83 23.61
N PHE A 686 -21.65 5.62 22.54
CA PHE A 686 -21.76 5.12 21.17
C PHE A 686 -20.64 4.14 20.83
N LEU A 687 -19.39 4.48 21.15
CA LEU A 687 -18.24 3.60 20.90
C LEU A 687 -18.31 2.30 21.71
N MET A 688 -18.81 2.37 22.97
CA MET A 688 -19.05 1.19 23.78
C MET A 688 -20.13 0.30 23.19
N LEU A 689 -21.25 0.89 22.75
CA LEU A 689 -22.35 0.15 22.11
C LEU A 689 -21.87 -0.62 20.87
N GLU A 690 -21.12 0.04 20.00
CA GLU A 690 -20.55 -0.59 18.80
C GLU A 690 -19.55 -1.71 19.16
N ARG A 691 -18.69 -1.52 20.16
CA ARG A 691 -17.77 -2.55 20.64
C ARG A 691 -18.50 -3.76 21.18
N ASP A 692 -19.50 -3.51 22.06
CA ASP A 692 -20.24 -4.56 22.76
C ASP A 692 -21.08 -5.41 21.79
N PHE A 693 -21.59 -4.81 20.72
CA PHE A 693 -22.27 -5.52 19.64
C PHE A 693 -21.38 -6.64 19.04
N TYR A 694 -20.09 -6.33 18.76
CA TYR A 694 -19.16 -7.35 18.28
C TYR A 694 -18.72 -8.31 19.37
N ALA A 695 -18.58 -7.82 20.61
CA ALA A 695 -18.19 -8.66 21.74
C ALA A 695 -19.25 -9.73 22.04
N ASP A 696 -20.53 -9.42 21.90
CA ASP A 696 -21.61 -10.38 22.07
C ASP A 696 -21.58 -11.49 21.02
N ALA A 697 -21.32 -11.11 19.76
CA ALA A 697 -21.19 -12.07 18.67
C ALA A 697 -19.96 -12.99 18.85
N VAL A 698 -18.81 -12.47 19.30
CA VAL A 698 -17.61 -13.27 19.61
C VAL A 698 -17.90 -14.23 20.75
N ARG A 699 -18.46 -13.75 21.86
CA ARG A 699 -18.81 -14.57 23.04
C ARG A 699 -19.76 -15.72 22.72
N PHE A 700 -20.62 -15.54 21.74
CA PHE A 700 -21.54 -16.59 21.31
C PHE A 700 -20.79 -17.81 20.77
N PHE A 701 -19.75 -17.59 19.97
CA PHE A 701 -18.96 -18.69 19.42
C PHE A 701 -17.90 -19.24 20.38
N GLU A 702 -17.38 -18.44 21.30
CA GLU A 702 -16.37 -18.87 22.27
C GLU A 702 -16.95 -19.68 23.46
N LYS A 703 -18.27 -19.68 23.63
CA LYS A 703 -18.92 -20.49 24.68
C LYS A 703 -19.08 -21.96 24.31
N ASP A 704 -18.93 -22.31 23.05
CA ASP A 704 -19.09 -23.66 22.53
C ASP A 704 -17.76 -24.32 22.14
N GLU A 705 -16.61 -23.66 22.35
CA GLU A 705 -15.28 -24.26 22.38
C GLU A 705 -14.94 -24.72 23.81
#